data_72355f2d1bc7d897d0903c39e4ce2468
#
_entry.id   72355f2d1bc7d897d0903c39e4ce2468
#
_cell.length_a   1.000
_cell.length_b   1.000
_cell.length_c   1.000
_cell.angle_alpha   90.00
_cell.angle_beta   90.00
_cell.angle_gamma   90.00
#
_symmetry.space_group_name_H-M   'P 1'
#
loop_
_entity.id
_entity.type
_entity.pdbx_description
1 polymer ?
#
loop_
_entity_poly.entity_id
_entity_poly.type
_entity_poly.pdbx_seq_one_letter_code
_entity_poly.pdbx_strand_id
1 'polypeptide(L)'
;MKENNYYNKKVEELYKELNTNISGLTEEEASKRLEEYGENKLAERKKKSNFIIFLNQFNDLMIILLIFAAVFSAVISYIQKESYADSIIILIIVVINATLSFIEEKKADKAIEELNKMFITNNNVIRDGKKETIDVRKIVPGDIIELEAGDYVSADARIIASEALEVNESTLTGESKSIKKDNIDITEEKELYERKNMVYAGCNVTNGHAFVVVCSTAMDTELGKIGASLMNNKNELTPLQKKVNQISKVLTYIIIAIIIVMMVVGLLKKNDFFDILMLSISLAVAAIPEGMSSVITIILSLGMSEMAKRNVIIRKMASVETLGSTDIICSDKTGTITENKMQVKSIYVNNKLYTEKDNIENINLYNYCLSSCQNVTKNNDKYLGDETEVAIYKYLEEKNILINIPRVKEYPFDSDRKMMSTINTIEGKEYSFTKGSLDSVLQNCSYYLEDNKLYNITTEYKEKIFKIEEEESEKSLRILALAYKTENTSDPEHNMIFIGLIGMMDPPRISVPNAINTCKNSGIKIVMITGDSINTARAIAKSVGIIDTDEGATTGKEIDKLTDDELKEAVKKYNVYARISPSTKLRIVDALQSNGYVVAMTGDGVNDAPAIQKADIGIGMGITGTEVVKKVADCILVDDSFSTIVDGVEEGRRITSNIKKIILYLLAGNIVEVLLVFISMVLNMEMFTTLQLLWINLVTDSIPAIMLAFEKKTEDQMENTLANKYNESFFTPLLTAKIVIGAIIKSIVMLIIFIYFAKEADVNTAGSLLFIYLVTHELLFSFSCRNIKKSVLNKDIFSNKKLTLGVFLILLVQIIVLVTPISKYFIVPNIKINYILITIGICFIMFVLGELVKPIYTKLFKDYREVKNEK
;
A
#
# COMPACT_ATOMS: atom_id res chain seq x y z
N MET A 1 -30.23 -28.85 0.79
CA MET A 1 -29.77 -28.27 -0.48
C MET A 1 -29.51 -29.42 -1.44
N LYS A 2 -30.10 -29.42 -2.67
CA LYS A 2 -29.75 -30.44 -3.66
C LYS A 2 -28.29 -30.16 -4.07
N GLU A 3 -27.38 -31.13 -3.91
CA GLU A 3 -26.06 -31.08 -4.54
C GLU A 3 -26.28 -31.09 -6.05
N ASN A 4 -26.14 -29.93 -6.65
CA ASN A 4 -26.21 -29.83 -8.11
C ASN A 4 -24.87 -30.30 -8.68
N ASN A 5 -24.79 -31.56 -9.06
CA ASN A 5 -23.60 -32.18 -9.63
C ASN A 5 -23.42 -31.74 -11.10
N TYR A 6 -23.02 -30.48 -11.32
CA TYR A 6 -22.85 -29.93 -12.68
C TYR A 6 -21.73 -30.60 -13.47
N TYR A 7 -20.74 -31.21 -12.80
CA TYR A 7 -19.58 -31.84 -13.44
C TYR A 7 -19.93 -33.14 -14.19
N ASN A 8 -21.02 -33.84 -13.81
CA ASN A 8 -21.43 -35.10 -14.45
C ASN A 8 -22.51 -34.90 -15.54
N LYS A 9 -22.89 -33.63 -15.82
CA LYS A 9 -23.85 -33.29 -16.86
C LYS A 9 -23.12 -32.89 -18.16
N LYS A 10 -23.75 -33.24 -19.30
CA LYS A 10 -23.26 -32.75 -20.60
C LYS A 10 -23.55 -31.27 -20.76
N VAL A 11 -22.73 -30.58 -21.57
CA VAL A 11 -22.84 -29.12 -21.77
C VAL A 11 -24.23 -28.74 -22.31
N GLU A 12 -24.82 -29.56 -23.23
CA GLU A 12 -26.17 -29.29 -23.78
C GLU A 12 -27.30 -29.40 -22.72
N GLU A 13 -27.12 -30.26 -21.74
CA GLU A 13 -28.07 -30.40 -20.60
C GLU A 13 -27.93 -29.20 -19.68
N LEU A 14 -26.72 -28.71 -19.41
CA LEU A 14 -26.47 -27.52 -18.61
C LEU A 14 -27.02 -26.26 -19.27
N TYR A 15 -26.89 -26.10 -20.57
CA TYR A 15 -27.54 -24.99 -21.30
C TYR A 15 -29.04 -24.94 -21.10
N LYS A 16 -29.71 -26.10 -21.12
CA LYS A 16 -31.15 -26.19 -20.89
C LYS A 16 -31.51 -25.89 -19.43
N GLU A 17 -30.75 -26.45 -18.49
CA GLU A 17 -31.00 -26.27 -17.05
C GLU A 17 -30.76 -24.82 -16.61
N LEU A 18 -29.66 -24.21 -17.07
CA LEU A 18 -29.30 -22.83 -16.77
C LEU A 18 -30.01 -21.82 -17.71
N ASN A 19 -30.85 -22.31 -18.62
CA ASN A 19 -31.56 -21.48 -19.60
C ASN A 19 -30.63 -20.45 -20.28
N THR A 20 -29.52 -20.95 -20.86
CA THR A 20 -28.47 -20.14 -21.51
C THR A 20 -28.04 -20.82 -22.82
N ASN A 21 -27.13 -20.24 -23.56
CA ASN A 21 -26.54 -20.78 -24.77
C ASN A 21 -25.11 -20.23 -24.98
N ILE A 22 -24.44 -20.65 -26.05
CA ILE A 22 -23.06 -20.24 -26.37
C ILE A 22 -22.90 -18.72 -26.58
N SER A 23 -23.98 -18.02 -26.98
CA SER A 23 -23.98 -16.55 -27.12
C SER A 23 -24.16 -15.83 -25.77
N GLY A 24 -24.30 -16.58 -24.66
CA GLY A 24 -24.52 -16.04 -23.33
C GLY A 24 -25.97 -15.61 -23.06
N LEU A 25 -26.18 -15.00 -21.91
CA LEU A 25 -27.46 -14.43 -21.50
C LEU A 25 -27.71 -13.08 -22.21
N THR A 26 -28.98 -12.68 -22.31
CA THR A 26 -29.30 -11.29 -22.62
C THR A 26 -29.09 -10.40 -21.40
N GLU A 27 -28.85 -9.09 -21.62
CA GLU A 27 -28.65 -8.16 -20.52
C GLU A 27 -29.89 -8.04 -19.59
N GLU A 28 -31.08 -8.18 -20.18
CA GLU A 28 -32.34 -8.21 -19.41
C GLU A 28 -32.44 -9.42 -18.49
N GLU A 29 -32.10 -10.62 -19.02
CA GLU A 29 -32.12 -11.85 -18.24
C GLU A 29 -31.02 -11.84 -17.15
N ALA A 30 -29.81 -11.34 -17.46
CA ALA A 30 -28.75 -11.20 -16.50
C ALA A 30 -29.13 -10.25 -15.34
N SER A 31 -29.78 -9.13 -15.66
CA SER A 31 -30.28 -8.19 -14.65
C SER A 31 -31.35 -8.81 -13.76
N LYS A 32 -32.28 -9.57 -14.33
CA LYS A 32 -33.32 -10.27 -13.57
C LYS A 32 -32.70 -11.33 -12.64
N ARG A 33 -31.72 -12.09 -13.13
CA ARG A 33 -31.01 -13.08 -12.29
C ARG A 33 -30.19 -12.41 -11.20
N LEU A 34 -29.62 -11.24 -11.46
CA LEU A 34 -28.92 -10.49 -10.43
C LEU A 34 -29.86 -10.07 -9.28
N GLU A 35 -31.10 -9.75 -9.56
CA GLU A 35 -32.11 -9.48 -8.53
C GLU A 35 -32.53 -10.77 -7.79
N GLU A 36 -32.60 -11.91 -8.47
CA GLU A 36 -32.99 -13.20 -7.89
C GLU A 36 -31.88 -13.84 -7.04
N TYR A 37 -30.65 -13.96 -7.59
CA TYR A 37 -29.51 -14.62 -6.93
C TYR A 37 -28.70 -13.66 -6.07
N GLY A 38 -28.85 -12.35 -6.26
CA GLY A 38 -28.03 -11.33 -5.58
C GLY A 38 -26.63 -11.15 -6.20
N GLU A 39 -25.86 -10.24 -5.64
CA GLU A 39 -24.48 -9.99 -6.08
C GLU A 39 -23.57 -11.19 -5.82
N ASN A 40 -22.69 -11.51 -6.78
CA ASN A 40 -21.67 -12.53 -6.63
C ASN A 40 -20.56 -12.05 -5.67
N LYS A 41 -20.86 -12.08 -4.39
CA LYS A 41 -19.92 -11.76 -3.30
C LYS A 41 -20.13 -12.73 -2.14
N LEU A 42 -19.05 -13.14 -1.51
CA LEU A 42 -19.12 -13.91 -0.27
C LEU A 42 -19.87 -13.09 0.78
N ALA A 43 -20.68 -13.75 1.60
CA ALA A 43 -21.46 -13.05 2.61
C ALA A 43 -20.55 -12.21 3.52
N GLU A 44 -20.72 -10.90 3.47
CA GLU A 44 -20.14 -10.01 4.45
C GLU A 44 -20.84 -10.22 5.81
N ARG A 45 -20.11 -9.99 6.90
CA ARG A 45 -20.74 -9.97 8.23
C ARG A 45 -21.93 -9.03 8.19
N LYS A 46 -23.08 -9.46 8.66
CA LYS A 46 -24.24 -8.58 8.85
C LYS A 46 -23.77 -7.37 9.64
N LYS A 47 -23.84 -6.20 9.04
CA LYS A 47 -23.53 -4.92 9.71
C LYS A 47 -24.36 -4.86 10.99
N LYS A 48 -23.68 -4.70 12.13
CA LYS A 48 -24.38 -4.49 13.40
C LYS A 48 -25.26 -3.25 13.26
N SER A 49 -26.47 -3.29 13.80
CA SER A 49 -27.33 -2.11 13.88
C SER A 49 -26.58 -0.98 14.59
N ASN A 50 -26.78 0.26 14.16
CA ASN A 50 -26.21 1.45 14.80
C ASN A 50 -26.49 1.47 16.31
N PHE A 51 -27.65 1.01 16.72
CA PHE A 51 -28.03 0.89 18.13
C PHE A 51 -27.18 -0.13 18.87
N ILE A 52 -26.86 -1.28 18.26
CA ILE A 52 -26.00 -2.30 18.86
C ILE A 52 -24.55 -1.79 18.96
N ILE A 53 -24.07 -1.05 17.94
CA ILE A 53 -22.71 -0.44 17.96
C ILE A 53 -22.64 0.56 19.12
N PHE A 54 -23.66 1.42 19.26
CA PHE A 54 -23.74 2.36 20.37
C PHE A 54 -23.79 1.67 21.73
N LEU A 55 -24.60 0.62 21.90
CA LEU A 55 -24.67 -0.16 23.15
C LEU A 55 -23.34 -0.87 23.45
N ASN A 56 -22.61 -1.32 22.43
CA ASN A 56 -21.32 -1.93 22.63
C ASN A 56 -20.27 -0.98 23.22
N GLN A 57 -20.44 0.35 23.08
CA GLN A 57 -19.54 1.32 23.72
C GLN A 57 -19.61 1.20 25.24
N PHE A 58 -20.78 0.85 25.79
CA PHE A 58 -20.94 0.65 27.22
C PHE A 58 -20.24 -0.61 27.77
N ASN A 59 -19.70 -1.48 26.91
CA ASN A 59 -18.84 -2.59 27.31
C ASN A 59 -17.36 -2.21 27.47
N ASP A 60 -17.02 -0.94 27.22
CA ASP A 60 -15.68 -0.45 27.51
C ASP A 60 -15.43 -0.43 29.02
N LEU A 61 -14.24 -0.88 29.45
CA LEU A 61 -13.86 -1.01 30.86
C LEU A 61 -13.96 0.34 31.57
N MET A 62 -13.64 1.43 30.90
CA MET A 62 -13.68 2.80 31.46
C MET A 62 -15.11 3.24 31.70
N ILE A 63 -15.98 3.03 30.70
CA ILE A 63 -17.39 3.38 30.82
C ILE A 63 -18.04 2.56 31.94
N ILE A 64 -17.68 1.28 32.10
CA ILE A 64 -18.12 0.44 33.21
C ILE A 64 -17.65 1.01 34.57
N LEU A 65 -16.39 1.45 34.66
CA LEU A 65 -15.86 2.08 35.88
C LEU A 65 -16.55 3.40 36.18
N LEU A 66 -16.84 4.22 35.18
CA LEU A 66 -17.59 5.47 35.33
C LEU A 66 -19.04 5.22 35.78
N ILE A 67 -19.71 4.22 35.23
CA ILE A 67 -21.05 3.81 35.65
C ILE A 67 -21.01 3.36 37.11
N PHE A 68 -20.01 2.55 37.47
CA PHE A 68 -19.80 2.12 38.86
C PHE A 68 -19.59 3.33 39.77
N ALA A 69 -18.76 4.30 39.39
CA ALA A 69 -18.52 5.55 40.11
C ALA A 69 -19.81 6.37 40.27
N ALA A 70 -20.61 6.49 39.21
CA ALA A 70 -21.88 7.22 39.28
C ALA A 70 -22.88 6.58 40.23
N VAL A 71 -23.03 5.24 40.19
CA VAL A 71 -23.89 4.50 41.08
C VAL A 71 -23.42 4.61 42.53
N PHE A 72 -22.11 4.48 42.73
CA PHE A 72 -21.49 4.58 44.04
C PHE A 72 -21.66 5.99 44.65
N SER A 73 -21.38 7.05 43.86
CA SER A 73 -21.62 8.43 44.25
C SER A 73 -23.09 8.67 44.59
N ALA A 74 -24.05 8.10 43.85
CA ALA A 74 -25.47 8.21 44.14
C ALA A 74 -25.85 7.56 45.51
N VAL A 75 -25.25 6.38 45.80
CA VAL A 75 -25.45 5.70 47.08
C VAL A 75 -24.90 6.55 48.26
N ILE A 76 -23.70 7.15 48.09
CA ILE A 76 -23.13 8.03 49.11
C ILE A 76 -24.02 9.26 49.33
N SER A 77 -24.44 9.95 48.27
CA SER A 77 -25.35 11.10 48.34
C SER A 77 -26.66 10.74 49.02
N TYR A 78 -27.18 9.52 48.84
CA TYR A 78 -28.36 9.04 49.55
C TYR A 78 -28.11 8.88 51.05
N ILE A 79 -26.95 8.31 51.45
CA ILE A 79 -26.59 8.03 52.84
C ILE A 79 -26.31 9.37 53.58
N GLN A 80 -25.57 10.30 52.94
CA GLN A 80 -25.18 11.58 53.50
C GLN A 80 -26.26 12.66 53.37
N LYS A 81 -27.35 12.38 52.63
CA LYS A 81 -28.46 13.31 52.31
C LYS A 81 -27.96 14.55 51.54
N GLU A 82 -26.98 14.35 50.65
CA GLU A 82 -26.39 15.37 49.80
C GLU A 82 -27.05 15.37 48.40
N SER A 83 -26.61 16.29 47.55
CA SER A 83 -27.12 16.46 46.18
C SER A 83 -26.65 15.33 45.30
N TYR A 84 -27.51 14.79 44.42
CA TYR A 84 -27.15 13.83 43.37
C TYR A 84 -26.45 14.47 42.16
N ALA A 85 -26.04 15.74 42.26
CA ALA A 85 -25.48 16.48 41.13
C ALA A 85 -24.28 15.78 40.50
N ASP A 86 -23.34 15.28 41.30
CA ASP A 86 -22.12 14.62 40.84
C ASP A 86 -22.41 13.32 40.08
N SER A 87 -23.32 12.50 40.64
CA SER A 87 -23.74 11.25 39.98
C SER A 87 -24.40 11.50 38.63
N ILE A 88 -25.24 12.55 38.55
CA ILE A 88 -25.92 12.93 37.29
C ILE A 88 -24.90 13.43 36.26
N ILE A 89 -23.94 14.24 36.71
CA ILE A 89 -22.87 14.78 35.86
C ILE A 89 -22.02 13.62 35.29
N ILE A 90 -21.61 12.68 36.15
CA ILE A 90 -20.85 11.50 35.67
C ILE A 90 -21.64 10.68 34.62
N LEU A 91 -22.96 10.47 34.82
CA LEU A 91 -23.81 9.80 33.86
C LEU A 91 -23.92 10.56 32.53
N ILE A 92 -24.02 11.90 32.58
CA ILE A 92 -24.03 12.73 31.36
C ILE A 92 -22.70 12.55 30.59
N ILE A 93 -21.57 12.55 31.29
CA ILE A 93 -20.26 12.35 30.69
C ILE A 93 -20.14 10.96 30.09
N VAL A 94 -20.64 9.90 30.75
CA VAL A 94 -20.70 8.54 30.21
C VAL A 94 -21.45 8.52 28.87
N VAL A 95 -22.59 9.20 28.76
CA VAL A 95 -23.37 9.26 27.53
C VAL A 95 -22.64 10.05 26.44
N ILE A 96 -21.99 11.16 26.82
CA ILE A 96 -21.19 11.96 25.88
C ILE A 96 -20.01 11.11 25.34
N ASN A 97 -19.27 10.43 26.23
CA ASN A 97 -18.14 9.59 25.84
C ASN A 97 -18.55 8.44 24.92
N ALA A 98 -19.60 7.70 25.31
CA ALA A 98 -20.16 6.65 24.47
C ALA A 98 -20.63 7.17 23.08
N THR A 99 -21.17 8.40 23.04
CA THR A 99 -21.59 9.04 21.78
C THR A 99 -20.39 9.43 20.91
N LEU A 100 -19.34 9.97 21.49
CA LEU A 100 -18.10 10.32 20.77
C LEU A 100 -17.42 9.07 20.23
N SER A 101 -17.23 8.04 21.04
CA SER A 101 -16.66 6.76 20.63
C SER A 101 -17.46 6.11 19.49
N PHE A 102 -18.80 6.18 19.57
CA PHE A 102 -19.68 5.73 18.48
C PHE A 102 -19.47 6.51 17.18
N ILE A 103 -19.34 7.85 17.25
CA ILE A 103 -19.10 8.69 16.08
C ILE A 103 -17.73 8.39 15.45
N GLU A 104 -16.70 8.19 16.29
CA GLU A 104 -15.35 7.84 15.85
C GLU A 104 -15.34 6.48 15.16
N GLU A 105 -15.93 5.43 15.75
CA GLU A 105 -16.05 4.11 15.14
C GLU A 105 -16.77 4.16 13.79
N LYS A 106 -17.87 4.90 13.72
CA LYS A 106 -18.63 5.11 12.48
C LYS A 106 -17.83 5.81 11.38
N LYS A 107 -17.03 6.82 11.72
CA LYS A 107 -16.17 7.51 10.75
C LYS A 107 -15.06 6.57 10.25
N ALA A 108 -14.48 5.77 11.12
CA ALA A 108 -13.47 4.78 10.75
C ALA A 108 -14.07 3.71 9.83
N ASP A 109 -15.21 3.12 10.18
CA ASP A 109 -15.91 2.12 9.36
C ASP A 109 -16.28 2.66 7.96
N LYS A 110 -16.80 3.89 7.89
CA LYS A 110 -17.16 4.53 6.63
C LYS A 110 -15.95 4.75 5.73
N ALA A 111 -14.83 5.19 6.29
CA ALA A 111 -13.60 5.38 5.53
C ALA A 111 -13.07 4.05 4.96
N ILE A 112 -13.13 2.96 5.73
CA ILE A 112 -12.76 1.61 5.27
C ILE A 112 -13.71 1.13 4.17
N GLU A 113 -15.04 1.37 4.30
CA GLU A 113 -16.03 0.99 3.29
C GLU A 113 -15.81 1.73 1.96
N GLU A 114 -15.51 3.03 1.99
CA GLU A 114 -15.21 3.83 0.79
C GLU A 114 -13.95 3.31 0.08
N LEU A 115 -12.93 2.89 0.82
CA LEU A 115 -11.73 2.28 0.26
C LEU A 115 -12.03 0.92 -0.37
N ASN A 116 -12.80 0.07 0.29
CA ASN A 116 -13.18 -1.25 -0.25
C ASN A 116 -13.96 -1.16 -1.56
N LYS A 117 -14.71 -0.07 -1.79
CA LYS A 117 -15.40 0.17 -3.07
C LYS A 117 -14.45 0.48 -4.24
N MET A 118 -13.21 0.84 -3.98
CA MET A 118 -12.20 1.09 -5.02
C MET A 118 -11.60 -0.21 -5.59
N PHE A 119 -11.81 -1.36 -4.91
CA PHE A 119 -11.32 -2.67 -5.36
C PHE A 119 -12.40 -3.39 -6.16
N ILE A 120 -12.41 -3.15 -7.46
CA ILE A 120 -13.32 -3.83 -8.40
C ILE A 120 -12.47 -4.81 -9.21
N THR A 121 -12.76 -6.10 -9.09
CA THR A 121 -12.23 -7.15 -9.96
C THR A 121 -13.19 -7.30 -11.13
N ASN A 122 -12.68 -7.42 -12.35
CA ASN A 122 -13.48 -7.58 -13.56
C ASN A 122 -13.24 -8.95 -14.20
N ASN A 123 -14.23 -9.47 -14.91
CA ASN A 123 -14.09 -10.61 -15.80
C ASN A 123 -14.68 -10.30 -17.17
N ASN A 124 -14.18 -11.01 -18.19
CA ASN A 124 -14.71 -10.96 -19.53
C ASN A 124 -15.88 -11.94 -19.64
N VAL A 125 -17.06 -11.44 -19.94
CA VAL A 125 -18.26 -12.26 -20.15
C VAL A 125 -18.75 -12.10 -21.58
N ILE A 126 -19.48 -13.14 -22.06
CA ILE A 126 -20.18 -13.08 -23.33
C ILE A 126 -21.67 -12.96 -23.02
N ARG A 127 -22.28 -11.85 -23.45
CA ARG A 127 -23.72 -11.57 -23.37
C ARG A 127 -24.19 -11.09 -24.73
N ASP A 128 -25.35 -11.54 -25.18
CA ASP A 128 -25.89 -11.24 -26.51
C ASP A 128 -24.88 -11.46 -27.64
N GLY A 129 -23.99 -12.45 -27.51
CA GLY A 129 -22.93 -12.77 -28.47
C GLY A 129 -21.78 -11.77 -28.53
N LYS A 130 -21.70 -10.82 -27.58
CA LYS A 130 -20.62 -9.83 -27.49
C LYS A 130 -19.79 -10.05 -26.25
N LYS A 131 -18.46 -9.87 -26.40
CA LYS A 131 -17.52 -9.88 -25.29
C LYS A 131 -17.57 -8.53 -24.56
N GLU A 132 -17.85 -8.55 -23.26
CA GLU A 132 -17.93 -7.38 -22.38
C GLU A 132 -17.14 -7.63 -21.10
N THR A 133 -16.48 -6.61 -20.62
CA THR A 133 -15.78 -6.67 -19.32
C THR A 133 -16.69 -6.11 -18.23
N ILE A 134 -17.12 -6.97 -17.29
CA ILE A 134 -18.05 -6.57 -16.22
C ILE A 134 -17.41 -6.79 -14.83
N ASP A 135 -17.94 -6.05 -13.85
CA ASP A 135 -17.64 -6.27 -12.44
C ASP A 135 -18.04 -7.69 -12.01
N VAL A 136 -17.13 -8.43 -11.39
CA VAL A 136 -17.37 -9.83 -10.93
C VAL A 136 -18.62 -9.95 -10.04
N ARG A 137 -18.99 -8.88 -9.34
CA ARG A 137 -20.20 -8.85 -8.51
C ARG A 137 -21.51 -8.98 -9.30
N LYS A 138 -21.47 -8.67 -10.60
CA LYS A 138 -22.62 -8.73 -11.51
C LYS A 138 -22.70 -10.05 -12.29
N ILE A 139 -21.79 -11.00 -12.04
CA ILE A 139 -21.82 -12.33 -12.64
C ILE A 139 -22.95 -13.14 -12.01
N VAL A 140 -23.74 -13.81 -12.85
CA VAL A 140 -24.88 -14.63 -12.46
C VAL A 140 -24.81 -16.03 -13.03
N PRO A 141 -25.45 -17.03 -12.43
CA PRO A 141 -25.55 -18.38 -13.01
C PRO A 141 -26.11 -18.34 -14.43
N GLY A 142 -25.41 -19.01 -15.37
CA GLY A 142 -25.75 -19.02 -16.80
C GLY A 142 -24.92 -18.04 -17.65
N ASP A 143 -24.15 -17.12 -17.06
CA ASP A 143 -23.19 -16.30 -17.80
C ASP A 143 -22.11 -17.18 -18.43
N ILE A 144 -21.63 -16.79 -19.62
CA ILE A 144 -20.45 -17.38 -20.24
C ILE A 144 -19.24 -16.48 -19.95
N ILE A 145 -18.23 -17.04 -19.30
CA ILE A 145 -16.99 -16.31 -18.99
C ILE A 145 -15.88 -16.82 -19.90
N GLU A 146 -15.09 -15.93 -20.46
CA GLU A 146 -13.83 -16.21 -21.12
C GLU A 146 -12.70 -16.06 -20.10
N LEU A 147 -11.90 -17.12 -19.93
CA LEU A 147 -10.77 -17.20 -19.02
C LEU A 147 -9.48 -17.31 -19.80
N GLU A 148 -8.50 -16.50 -19.44
CA GLU A 148 -7.15 -16.48 -20.01
C GLU A 148 -6.09 -16.66 -18.90
N ALA A 149 -4.88 -17.01 -19.28
CA ALA A 149 -3.77 -17.10 -18.33
C ALA A 149 -3.59 -15.77 -17.57
N GLY A 150 -3.61 -15.83 -16.24
CA GLY A 150 -3.57 -14.65 -15.37
C GLY A 150 -4.92 -14.22 -14.81
N ASP A 151 -6.02 -14.82 -15.28
CA ASP A 151 -7.35 -14.52 -14.77
C ASP A 151 -7.63 -15.23 -13.45
N TYR A 152 -8.48 -14.58 -12.67
CA TYR A 152 -9.07 -15.12 -11.47
C TYR A 152 -10.46 -15.69 -11.75
N VAL A 153 -10.69 -16.94 -11.34
CA VAL A 153 -11.99 -17.59 -11.46
C VAL A 153 -12.93 -17.04 -10.40
N SER A 154 -13.94 -16.29 -10.82
CA SER A 154 -14.85 -15.53 -9.95
C SER A 154 -16.09 -16.31 -9.50
N ALA A 155 -16.38 -17.45 -10.11
CA ALA A 155 -17.56 -18.29 -9.85
C ALA A 155 -17.23 -19.75 -10.13
N ASP A 156 -18.00 -20.71 -9.60
CA ASP A 156 -17.87 -22.10 -10.00
C ASP A 156 -18.50 -22.28 -11.38
N ALA A 157 -17.74 -22.82 -12.32
CA ALA A 157 -18.15 -22.90 -13.70
C ALA A 157 -17.73 -24.21 -14.38
N ARG A 158 -18.52 -24.64 -15.35
CA ARG A 158 -18.29 -25.83 -16.21
C ARG A 158 -17.59 -25.41 -17.49
N ILE A 159 -16.50 -26.07 -17.84
CA ILE A 159 -15.74 -25.81 -19.07
C ILE A 159 -16.57 -26.21 -20.28
N ILE A 160 -16.70 -25.29 -21.23
CA ILE A 160 -17.37 -25.49 -22.52
C ILE A 160 -16.35 -25.81 -23.59
N ALA A 161 -15.28 -25.03 -23.63
CA ALA A 161 -14.15 -25.23 -24.56
C ALA A 161 -12.88 -24.76 -23.85
N SER A 162 -11.77 -25.45 -24.13
CA SER A 162 -10.48 -25.07 -23.53
C SER A 162 -9.33 -25.43 -24.50
N GLU A 163 -8.25 -24.64 -24.37
CA GLU A 163 -7.00 -24.85 -25.09
C GLU A 163 -5.83 -24.72 -24.09
N ALA A 164 -5.15 -25.85 -23.84
CA ALA A 164 -4.01 -25.93 -22.91
C ALA A 164 -4.29 -25.32 -21.48
N LEU A 165 -5.52 -25.41 -21.01
CA LEU A 165 -5.93 -24.80 -19.74
C LEU A 165 -5.27 -25.47 -18.53
N GLU A 166 -4.59 -24.68 -17.70
CA GLU A 166 -4.08 -25.11 -16.41
C GLU A 166 -4.55 -24.13 -15.32
N VAL A 167 -5.05 -24.70 -14.20
CA VAL A 167 -5.61 -23.92 -13.10
C VAL A 167 -4.93 -24.31 -11.78
N ASN A 168 -4.51 -23.31 -11.01
CA ASN A 168 -4.02 -23.50 -9.65
C ASN A 168 -5.21 -23.49 -8.67
N GLU A 169 -5.46 -24.64 -8.05
CA GLU A 169 -6.57 -24.85 -7.09
C GLU A 169 -6.12 -24.86 -5.63
N SER A 170 -4.94 -24.31 -5.32
CA SER A 170 -4.38 -24.27 -3.96
C SER A 170 -5.31 -23.64 -2.92
N THR A 171 -6.16 -22.70 -3.33
CA THR A 171 -7.17 -22.08 -2.45
C THR A 171 -8.17 -23.07 -1.89
N LEU A 172 -8.46 -24.15 -2.62
CA LEU A 172 -9.43 -25.19 -2.23
C LEU A 172 -8.75 -26.46 -1.72
N THR A 173 -7.65 -26.87 -2.36
CA THR A 173 -6.98 -28.14 -2.10
C THR A 173 -5.76 -28.01 -1.17
N GLY A 174 -5.19 -26.82 -1.06
CA GLY A 174 -3.92 -26.57 -0.35
C GLY A 174 -2.68 -26.93 -1.16
N GLU A 175 -2.82 -27.57 -2.33
CA GLU A 175 -1.70 -27.95 -3.20
C GLU A 175 -1.38 -26.89 -4.24
N SER A 176 -0.12 -26.46 -4.32
CA SER A 176 0.30 -25.35 -5.22
C SER A 176 0.51 -25.77 -6.67
N LYS A 177 0.38 -27.07 -7.01
CA LYS A 177 0.60 -27.54 -8.37
C LYS A 177 -0.61 -27.25 -9.25
N SER A 178 -0.39 -26.63 -10.41
CA SER A 178 -1.45 -26.42 -11.40
C SER A 178 -1.96 -27.74 -12.00
N ILE A 179 -3.26 -27.80 -12.19
CA ILE A 179 -3.98 -28.98 -12.69
C ILE A 179 -4.46 -28.68 -14.12
N LYS A 180 -4.20 -29.60 -15.04
CA LYS A 180 -4.75 -29.52 -16.41
C LYS A 180 -6.25 -29.75 -16.38
N LYS A 181 -6.98 -28.86 -17.00
CA LYS A 181 -8.43 -28.86 -17.11
C LYS A 181 -8.86 -28.91 -18.58
N ASP A 182 -9.95 -29.62 -18.86
CA ASP A 182 -10.45 -29.76 -20.23
C ASP A 182 -11.96 -30.03 -20.25
N ASN A 183 -12.60 -29.84 -21.39
CA ASN A 183 -14.00 -30.20 -21.60
C ASN A 183 -14.17 -31.70 -21.83
N ILE A 184 -14.14 -32.46 -20.75
CA ILE A 184 -14.36 -33.94 -20.76
C ILE A 184 -15.68 -34.27 -20.08
N ASP A 185 -16.34 -35.31 -20.53
CA ASP A 185 -17.53 -35.87 -19.86
C ASP A 185 -17.10 -36.78 -18.71
N ILE A 186 -17.56 -36.49 -17.51
CA ILE A 186 -17.32 -37.28 -16.31
C ILE A 186 -18.66 -37.88 -15.87
N THR A 187 -18.78 -39.20 -15.95
CA THR A 187 -20.04 -39.94 -15.61
C THR A 187 -19.97 -40.57 -14.21
N GLU A 188 -18.77 -40.72 -13.67
CA GLU A 188 -18.54 -41.32 -12.35
C GLU A 188 -18.54 -40.22 -11.27
N GLU A 189 -18.84 -40.62 -10.06
CA GLU A 189 -18.70 -39.73 -8.90
C GLU A 189 -17.21 -39.46 -8.60
N LYS A 190 -16.83 -38.18 -8.57
CA LYS A 190 -15.45 -37.73 -8.42
C LYS A 190 -15.31 -36.71 -7.29
N GLU A 191 -14.22 -36.82 -6.55
CA GLU A 191 -13.83 -35.79 -5.58
C GLU A 191 -13.51 -34.46 -6.26
N LEU A 192 -13.56 -33.37 -5.53
CA LEU A 192 -13.43 -32.01 -6.05
C LEU A 192 -12.18 -31.83 -6.95
N TYR A 193 -11.03 -32.30 -6.50
CA TYR A 193 -9.74 -32.18 -7.19
C TYR A 193 -9.62 -33.05 -8.45
N GLU A 194 -10.50 -34.05 -8.59
CA GLU A 194 -10.53 -34.93 -9.78
C GLU A 194 -11.45 -34.41 -10.89
N ARG A 195 -12.27 -33.38 -10.61
CA ARG A 195 -13.24 -32.81 -11.56
C ARG A 195 -12.54 -31.91 -12.57
N LYS A 196 -11.91 -32.54 -13.60
CA LYS A 196 -11.09 -31.82 -14.60
C LYS A 196 -11.90 -30.94 -15.55
N ASN A 197 -13.21 -31.07 -15.56
CA ASN A 197 -14.12 -30.32 -16.41
C ASN A 197 -14.78 -29.12 -15.72
N MET A 198 -14.40 -28.84 -14.47
CA MET A 198 -14.87 -27.69 -13.69
C MET A 198 -13.71 -26.78 -13.33
N VAL A 199 -14.03 -25.48 -13.19
CA VAL A 199 -13.19 -24.47 -12.55
C VAL A 199 -13.96 -23.87 -11.37
N TYR A 200 -13.25 -23.50 -10.32
CA TYR A 200 -13.84 -23.10 -9.05
C TYR A 200 -13.49 -21.67 -8.66
N ALA A 201 -14.45 -21.00 -8.03
CA ALA A 201 -14.23 -19.68 -7.47
C ALA A 201 -13.02 -19.68 -6.50
N GLY A 202 -12.19 -18.67 -6.59
CA GLY A 202 -11.02 -18.58 -5.74
C GLY A 202 -9.72 -19.11 -6.34
N CYS A 203 -9.80 -19.80 -7.48
CA CYS A 203 -8.68 -20.38 -8.20
C CYS A 203 -8.13 -19.43 -9.28
N ASN A 204 -6.91 -19.71 -9.75
CA ASN A 204 -6.23 -18.85 -10.72
C ASN A 204 -5.85 -19.65 -11.98
N VAL A 205 -6.09 -19.06 -13.16
CA VAL A 205 -5.64 -19.63 -14.43
C VAL A 205 -4.15 -19.37 -14.59
N THR A 206 -3.35 -20.43 -14.72
CA THR A 206 -1.89 -20.30 -14.84
C THR A 206 -1.41 -20.42 -16.26
N ASN A 207 -2.17 -21.12 -17.13
CA ASN A 207 -1.84 -21.30 -18.54
C ASN A 207 -3.11 -21.58 -19.36
N GLY A 208 -3.07 -21.25 -20.65
CA GLY A 208 -4.11 -21.55 -21.61
C GLY A 208 -5.31 -20.61 -21.57
N HIS A 209 -6.38 -21.05 -22.22
CA HIS A 209 -7.59 -20.27 -22.46
C HIS A 209 -8.82 -21.18 -22.40
N ALA A 210 -9.95 -20.66 -21.91
CA ALA A 210 -11.20 -21.43 -21.87
C ALA A 210 -12.45 -20.54 -21.91
N PHE A 211 -13.55 -21.12 -22.45
CA PHE A 211 -14.90 -20.63 -22.25
C PHE A 211 -15.59 -21.50 -21.22
N VAL A 212 -16.22 -20.88 -20.23
CA VAL A 212 -16.89 -21.59 -19.13
C VAL A 212 -18.30 -21.04 -18.90
N VAL A 213 -19.24 -21.90 -18.52
CA VAL A 213 -20.59 -21.50 -18.11
C VAL A 213 -20.67 -21.45 -16.58
N VAL A 214 -21.07 -20.34 -16.03
CA VAL A 214 -21.25 -20.13 -14.59
C VAL A 214 -22.36 -21.01 -14.06
N CYS A 215 -22.04 -21.85 -13.08
CA CYS A 215 -22.97 -22.78 -12.44
C CYS A 215 -23.44 -22.28 -11.05
N SER A 216 -22.53 -21.73 -10.26
CA SER A 216 -22.80 -21.25 -8.91
C SER A 216 -22.02 -19.96 -8.60
N THR A 217 -22.64 -19.07 -7.84
CA THR A 217 -22.05 -17.77 -7.46
C THR A 217 -22.08 -17.57 -5.94
N ALA A 218 -21.29 -16.66 -5.42
CA ALA A 218 -21.33 -16.22 -4.03
C ALA A 218 -21.19 -17.37 -3.01
N MET A 219 -22.15 -17.50 -2.10
CA MET A 219 -22.16 -18.50 -1.03
C MET A 219 -22.46 -19.92 -1.51
N ASP A 220 -22.98 -20.07 -2.73
CA ASP A 220 -23.28 -21.39 -3.32
C ASP A 220 -22.06 -22.03 -4.02
N THR A 221 -20.94 -21.29 -4.13
CA THR A 221 -19.66 -21.81 -4.62
C THR A 221 -18.98 -22.72 -3.59
N GLU A 222 -18.07 -23.59 -4.00
CA GLU A 222 -17.29 -24.43 -3.08
C GLU A 222 -16.48 -23.57 -2.09
N LEU A 223 -15.89 -22.48 -2.57
CA LEU A 223 -15.23 -21.49 -1.71
C LEU A 223 -16.21 -20.84 -0.72
N GLY A 224 -17.44 -20.54 -1.14
CA GLY A 224 -18.49 -19.98 -0.28
C GLY A 224 -18.89 -20.93 0.84
N LYS A 225 -19.01 -22.21 0.56
CA LYS A 225 -19.31 -23.26 1.55
C LYS A 225 -18.21 -23.36 2.61
N ILE A 226 -16.93 -23.30 2.20
CA ILE A 226 -15.76 -23.30 3.10
C ILE A 226 -15.74 -21.99 3.90
N GLY A 227 -15.99 -20.85 3.24
CA GLY A 227 -15.99 -19.51 3.84
C GLY A 227 -17.01 -19.34 4.96
N ALA A 228 -18.17 -19.97 4.84
CA ALA A 228 -19.19 -19.97 5.89
C ALA A 228 -18.65 -20.55 7.23
N SER A 229 -17.75 -21.52 7.17
CA SER A 229 -17.09 -22.11 8.35
C SER A 229 -15.97 -21.23 8.94
N LEU A 230 -15.38 -20.34 8.12
CA LEU A 230 -14.23 -19.48 8.50
C LEU A 230 -14.62 -18.04 8.88
N MET A 231 -15.89 -17.69 8.83
CA MET A 231 -16.40 -16.32 9.10
C MET A 231 -16.12 -15.80 10.53
N ASN A 232 -15.50 -16.59 11.40
CA ASN A 232 -15.19 -16.20 12.78
C ASN A 232 -13.83 -15.48 12.97
N ASN A 233 -13.04 -15.28 11.93
CA ASN A 233 -11.78 -14.58 12.05
C ASN A 233 -12.02 -13.08 12.31
N LYS A 234 -11.60 -12.62 13.50
CA LYS A 234 -11.57 -11.21 13.88
C LYS A 234 -10.62 -10.45 12.92
N ASN A 235 -10.93 -9.19 12.60
CA ASN A 235 -9.99 -8.31 11.95
C ASN A 235 -8.66 -8.35 12.70
N GLU A 236 -7.59 -8.73 12.03
CA GLU A 236 -6.26 -8.73 12.63
C GLU A 236 -5.83 -7.31 12.91
N LEU A 237 -5.40 -7.07 14.15
CA LEU A 237 -4.82 -5.79 14.54
C LEU A 237 -3.49 -5.57 13.81
N THR A 238 -3.24 -4.33 13.39
CA THR A 238 -1.94 -3.96 12.81
C THR A 238 -0.81 -4.17 13.82
N PRO A 239 0.46 -4.33 13.39
CA PRO A 239 1.59 -4.44 14.29
C PRO A 239 1.66 -3.28 15.29
N LEU A 240 1.36 -2.06 14.84
CA LEU A 240 1.28 -0.87 15.66
C LEU A 240 0.15 -0.97 16.71
N GLN A 241 -1.04 -1.36 16.29
CA GLN A 241 -2.16 -1.54 17.22
C GLN A 241 -1.85 -2.63 18.26
N LYS A 242 -1.16 -3.72 17.88
CA LYS A 242 -0.70 -4.75 18.83
C LYS A 242 0.27 -4.16 19.86
N LYS A 243 1.27 -3.37 19.41
CA LYS A 243 2.23 -2.69 20.29
C LYS A 243 1.55 -1.68 21.22
N VAL A 244 0.65 -0.87 20.69
CA VAL A 244 -0.13 0.11 21.48
C VAL A 244 -0.99 -0.59 22.52
N ASN A 245 -1.68 -1.68 22.18
CA ASN A 245 -2.46 -2.45 23.13
C ASN A 245 -1.60 -3.12 24.22
N GLN A 246 -0.37 -3.53 23.89
CA GLN A 246 0.58 -4.01 24.92
C GLN A 246 0.94 -2.91 25.90
N ILE A 247 1.18 -1.68 25.43
CA ILE A 247 1.51 -0.55 26.31
C ILE A 247 0.32 -0.17 27.16
N SER A 248 -0.89 -0.10 26.57
CA SER A 248 -2.11 0.14 27.36
C SER A 248 -2.29 -0.88 28.48
N LYS A 249 -1.99 -2.17 28.25
CA LYS A 249 -2.00 -3.21 29.29
C LYS A 249 -0.95 -2.94 30.38
N VAL A 250 0.29 -2.58 29.98
CA VAL A 250 1.35 -2.27 30.96
C VAL A 250 0.95 -1.05 31.81
N LEU A 251 0.42 0.01 31.17
CA LEU A 251 -0.10 1.18 31.89
C LEU A 251 -1.23 0.79 32.86
N THR A 252 -2.18 -0.03 32.42
CA THR A 252 -3.27 -0.52 33.29
C THR A 252 -2.72 -1.24 34.53
N TYR A 253 -1.71 -2.10 34.40
CA TYR A 253 -1.10 -2.75 35.56
C TYR A 253 -0.40 -1.76 36.49
N ILE A 254 0.31 -0.75 35.93
CA ILE A 254 0.92 0.32 36.74
C ILE A 254 -0.15 1.11 37.49
N ILE A 255 -1.26 1.44 36.84
CA ILE A 255 -2.37 2.17 37.45
C ILE A 255 -2.99 1.36 38.60
N ILE A 256 -3.25 0.07 38.37
CA ILE A 256 -3.76 -0.84 39.43
C ILE A 256 -2.79 -0.87 40.61
N ALA A 257 -1.49 -0.95 40.38
CA ALA A 257 -0.49 -0.90 41.44
C ALA A 257 -0.53 0.43 42.20
N ILE A 258 -0.65 1.56 41.50
CA ILE A 258 -0.78 2.89 42.12
C ILE A 258 -2.07 2.98 42.97
N ILE A 259 -3.21 2.50 42.44
CA ILE A 259 -4.48 2.44 43.16
C ILE A 259 -4.34 1.66 44.48
N ILE A 260 -3.68 0.49 44.44
CA ILE A 260 -3.43 -0.33 45.63
C ILE A 260 -2.59 0.47 46.66
N VAL A 261 -1.52 1.12 46.20
CA VAL A 261 -0.68 1.96 47.06
C VAL A 261 -1.49 3.13 47.66
N MET A 262 -2.34 3.77 46.82
CA MET A 262 -3.23 4.84 47.29
C MET A 262 -4.20 4.34 48.37
N MET A 263 -4.85 3.21 48.17
CA MET A 263 -5.74 2.60 49.17
C MET A 263 -4.99 2.35 50.50
N VAL A 264 -3.79 1.76 50.43
CA VAL A 264 -3.00 1.45 51.63
C VAL A 264 -2.56 2.75 52.35
N VAL A 265 -2.01 3.73 51.61
CA VAL A 265 -1.56 5.02 52.20
C VAL A 265 -2.72 5.81 52.75
N GLY A 266 -3.86 5.86 52.06
CA GLY A 266 -5.05 6.56 52.53
C GLY A 266 -5.60 5.96 53.84
N LEU A 267 -5.70 4.64 53.91
CA LEU A 267 -6.13 3.93 55.13
C LEU A 267 -5.15 4.15 56.32
N LEU A 268 -3.84 4.13 56.06
CA LEU A 268 -2.82 4.44 57.07
C LEU A 268 -2.93 5.85 57.59
N LYS A 269 -3.30 6.81 56.73
CA LYS A 269 -3.55 8.22 57.12
C LYS A 269 -4.90 8.43 57.77
N LYS A 270 -5.75 7.42 57.91
CA LYS A 270 -7.10 7.46 58.42
C LYS A 270 -8.04 8.41 57.65
N ASN A 271 -7.81 8.55 56.36
CA ASN A 271 -8.72 9.27 55.45
C ASN A 271 -10.02 8.48 55.32
N ASP A 272 -11.10 9.15 54.97
CA ASP A 272 -12.36 8.47 54.71
C ASP A 272 -12.22 7.47 53.56
N PHE A 273 -12.74 6.26 53.75
CA PHE A 273 -12.61 5.19 52.73
C PHE A 273 -13.28 5.58 51.43
N PHE A 274 -14.39 6.33 51.50
CA PHE A 274 -15.13 6.74 50.33
C PHE A 274 -14.37 7.79 49.52
N ASP A 275 -13.67 8.74 50.16
CA ASP A 275 -12.84 9.74 49.50
C ASP A 275 -11.66 9.07 48.76
N ILE A 276 -11.01 8.12 49.45
CA ILE A 276 -9.90 7.35 48.82
C ILE A 276 -10.42 6.58 47.60
N LEU A 277 -11.58 5.97 47.69
CA LEU A 277 -12.17 5.20 46.58
C LEU A 277 -12.53 6.09 45.39
N MET A 278 -13.14 7.27 45.63
CA MET A 278 -13.47 8.24 44.60
C MET A 278 -12.21 8.79 43.90
N LEU A 279 -11.15 9.11 44.65
CA LEU A 279 -9.87 9.52 44.12
C LEU A 279 -9.21 8.39 43.28
N SER A 280 -9.33 7.14 43.74
CA SER A 280 -8.80 5.98 43.04
C SER A 280 -9.52 5.75 41.70
N ILE A 281 -10.84 5.93 41.66
CA ILE A 281 -11.65 5.85 40.44
C ILE A 281 -11.27 7.02 39.50
N SER A 282 -11.14 8.24 40.04
CA SER A 282 -10.71 9.42 39.30
C SER A 282 -9.33 9.21 38.64
N LEU A 283 -8.39 8.59 39.38
CA LEU A 283 -7.09 8.19 38.87
C LEU A 283 -7.21 7.18 37.75
N ALA A 284 -8.03 6.14 37.90
CA ALA A 284 -8.22 5.12 36.89
C ALA A 284 -8.74 5.74 35.57
N VAL A 285 -9.65 6.70 35.69
CA VAL A 285 -10.21 7.44 34.56
C VAL A 285 -9.16 8.34 33.89
N ALA A 286 -8.41 9.13 34.66
CA ALA A 286 -7.38 10.03 34.15
C ALA A 286 -6.21 9.31 33.47
N ALA A 287 -5.94 8.09 33.89
CA ALA A 287 -4.70 7.40 33.52
C ALA A 287 -4.77 6.58 32.23
N ILE A 288 -5.96 6.21 31.77
CA ILE A 288 -6.12 5.39 30.55
C ILE A 288 -6.37 6.29 29.35
N PRO A 289 -5.48 6.28 28.34
CA PRO A 289 -5.69 7.10 27.14
C PRO A 289 -6.86 6.55 26.34
N GLU A 290 -8.06 7.06 26.63
CA GLU A 290 -9.28 6.76 25.88
C GLU A 290 -9.10 7.17 24.40
N GLY A 291 -9.70 6.46 23.50
CA GLY A 291 -9.67 6.82 22.08
C GLY A 291 -8.34 6.62 21.36
N MET A 292 -7.21 6.26 22.00
CA MET A 292 -5.92 6.11 21.32
C MET A 292 -6.00 5.10 20.16
N SER A 293 -6.64 3.95 20.37
CA SER A 293 -6.84 2.94 19.32
C SER A 293 -7.75 3.45 18.19
N SER A 294 -8.82 4.18 18.54
CA SER A 294 -9.75 4.78 17.57
C SER A 294 -9.06 5.89 16.76
N VAL A 295 -8.29 6.75 17.40
CA VAL A 295 -7.52 7.83 16.75
C VAL A 295 -6.50 7.23 15.77
N ILE A 296 -5.78 6.17 16.14
CA ILE A 296 -4.84 5.47 15.24
C ILE A 296 -5.57 4.90 14.02
N THR A 297 -6.73 4.29 14.21
CA THR A 297 -7.55 3.75 13.11
C THR A 297 -8.02 4.86 12.17
N ILE A 298 -8.46 6.00 12.71
CA ILE A 298 -8.85 7.18 11.92
C ILE A 298 -7.65 7.70 11.11
N ILE A 299 -6.47 7.79 11.72
CA ILE A 299 -5.26 8.28 11.05
C ILE A 299 -4.84 7.36 9.89
N LEU A 300 -4.84 6.05 10.14
CA LEU A 300 -4.53 5.07 9.10
C LEU A 300 -5.56 5.14 7.96
N SER A 301 -6.84 5.27 8.26
CA SER A 301 -7.90 5.40 7.25
C SER A 301 -7.77 6.69 6.44
N LEU A 302 -7.48 7.83 7.09
CA LEU A 302 -7.20 9.10 6.41
C LEU A 302 -5.94 9.01 5.55
N GLY A 303 -4.91 8.33 6.06
CA GLY A 303 -3.67 8.07 5.33
C GLY A 303 -3.89 7.24 4.08
N MET A 304 -4.64 6.15 4.16
CA MET A 304 -5.02 5.34 2.99
C MET A 304 -5.79 6.16 1.96
N SER A 305 -6.73 7.01 2.41
CA SER A 305 -7.46 7.92 1.50
C SER A 305 -6.54 8.91 0.80
N GLU A 306 -5.52 9.42 1.47
CA GLU A 306 -4.54 10.33 0.87
C GLU A 306 -3.58 9.61 -0.09
N MET A 307 -3.17 8.38 0.25
CA MET A 307 -2.40 7.50 -0.63
C MET A 307 -3.18 7.18 -1.92
N ALA A 308 -4.48 6.89 -1.82
CA ALA A 308 -5.33 6.62 -2.97
C ALA A 308 -5.40 7.81 -3.94
N LYS A 309 -5.42 9.06 -3.44
CA LYS A 309 -5.33 10.26 -4.28
C LYS A 309 -3.99 10.40 -5.03
N ARG A 310 -2.96 9.70 -4.57
CA ARG A 310 -1.63 9.62 -5.19
C ARG A 310 -1.42 8.33 -5.97
N ASN A 311 -2.50 7.69 -6.42
CA ASN A 311 -2.48 6.44 -7.19
C ASN A 311 -1.93 5.21 -6.43
N VAL A 312 -1.89 5.26 -5.09
CA VAL A 312 -1.48 4.14 -4.23
C VAL A 312 -2.69 3.62 -3.47
N ILE A 313 -3.27 2.52 -3.91
CA ILE A 313 -4.43 1.92 -3.25
C ILE A 313 -3.95 0.86 -2.26
N ILE A 314 -4.18 1.07 -0.97
CA ILE A 314 -3.81 0.14 0.10
C ILE A 314 -5.00 -0.74 0.46
N ARG A 315 -4.80 -2.05 0.51
CA ARG A 315 -5.86 -3.03 0.82
C ARG A 315 -5.97 -3.37 2.31
N LYS A 316 -4.85 -3.31 3.04
CA LYS A 316 -4.80 -3.62 4.48
C LYS A 316 -4.23 -2.43 5.24
N MET A 317 -4.85 -2.01 6.33
CA MET A 317 -4.36 -0.88 7.14
C MET A 317 -2.92 -1.08 7.64
N ALA A 318 -2.54 -2.33 7.94
CA ALA A 318 -1.18 -2.66 8.35
C ALA A 318 -0.12 -2.28 7.31
N SER A 319 -0.47 -2.36 6.03
CA SER A 319 0.44 -2.11 4.92
C SER A 319 0.86 -0.64 4.81
N VAL A 320 0.10 0.30 5.37
CA VAL A 320 0.48 1.73 5.47
C VAL A 320 1.76 1.89 6.30
N GLU A 321 1.79 1.22 7.46
CA GLU A 321 2.97 1.25 8.36
C GLU A 321 4.16 0.55 7.73
N THR A 322 3.92 -0.64 7.17
CA THR A 322 4.95 -1.46 6.54
C THR A 322 5.58 -0.77 5.35
N LEU A 323 4.77 -0.12 4.48
CA LEU A 323 5.25 0.65 3.33
C LEU A 323 6.16 1.80 3.78
N GLY A 324 5.76 2.55 4.83
CA GLY A 324 6.57 3.62 5.40
C GLY A 324 7.88 3.14 6.04
N SER A 325 7.95 1.89 6.47
CA SER A 325 9.14 1.27 7.08
C SER A 325 9.99 0.45 6.11
N THR A 326 9.68 0.46 4.81
CA THR A 326 10.41 -0.29 3.78
C THR A 326 11.89 0.10 3.75
N ASP A 327 12.77 -0.94 3.79
CA ASP A 327 14.23 -0.82 3.67
C ASP A 327 14.70 -1.14 2.27
N ILE A 328 14.02 -2.08 1.59
CA ILE A 328 14.37 -2.56 0.25
C ILE A 328 13.14 -2.59 -0.63
N ILE A 329 13.24 -2.02 -1.83
CA ILE A 329 12.23 -2.17 -2.88
C ILE A 329 12.79 -3.08 -3.95
N CYS A 330 12.25 -4.29 -4.07
CA CYS A 330 12.48 -5.22 -5.17
C CYS A 330 11.49 -4.90 -6.29
N SER A 331 11.98 -4.40 -7.41
CA SER A 331 11.14 -4.01 -8.54
C SER A 331 11.40 -4.90 -9.74
N ASP A 332 10.32 -5.34 -10.40
CA ASP A 332 10.46 -5.85 -11.76
C ASP A 332 10.88 -4.70 -12.70
N LYS A 333 11.57 -5.02 -13.78
CA LYS A 333 12.00 -4.04 -14.77
C LYS A 333 10.82 -3.57 -15.61
N THR A 334 10.10 -4.54 -16.22
CA THR A 334 9.12 -4.30 -17.28
C THR A 334 7.87 -3.65 -16.70
N GLY A 335 7.38 -2.59 -17.33
CA GLY A 335 6.15 -1.90 -16.94
C GLY A 335 6.27 -1.05 -15.67
N THR A 336 7.24 -1.30 -14.79
CA THR A 336 7.45 -0.56 -13.53
C THR A 336 8.57 0.48 -13.65
N ILE A 337 9.80 0.01 -13.97
CA ILE A 337 10.95 0.87 -14.22
C ILE A 337 10.90 1.43 -15.64
N THR A 338 10.46 0.60 -16.59
CA THR A 338 10.32 0.94 -18.00
C THR A 338 8.86 1.21 -18.38
N GLU A 339 8.64 1.75 -19.57
CA GLU A 339 7.29 2.13 -20.05
C GLU A 339 6.45 0.94 -20.52
N ASN A 340 7.03 -0.25 -20.67
CA ASN A 340 6.45 -1.41 -21.31
C ASN A 340 5.95 -1.09 -22.74
N LYS A 341 6.75 -0.33 -23.48
CA LYS A 341 6.48 0.08 -24.86
C LYS A 341 7.78 0.13 -25.62
N MET A 342 7.96 -0.81 -26.54
CA MET A 342 9.12 -0.78 -27.42
C MET A 342 9.15 0.51 -28.25
N GLN A 343 10.32 1.10 -28.42
CA GLN A 343 10.57 2.31 -29.21
C GLN A 343 11.83 2.15 -30.04
N VAL A 344 11.81 2.61 -31.30
CA VAL A 344 13.00 2.69 -32.13
C VAL A 344 13.94 3.75 -31.58
N LYS A 345 15.22 3.43 -31.40
CA LYS A 345 16.25 4.33 -30.87
C LYS A 345 17.47 4.45 -31.77
N SER A 346 17.83 3.43 -32.53
CA SER A 346 18.96 3.47 -33.42
C SER A 346 18.65 2.86 -34.79
N ILE A 347 19.29 3.37 -35.82
CA ILE A 347 19.11 3.01 -37.20
C ILE A 347 20.52 2.94 -37.83
N TYR A 348 20.90 1.79 -38.35
CA TYR A 348 22.11 1.65 -39.10
C TYR A 348 21.78 1.44 -40.58
N VAL A 349 22.18 2.37 -41.42
CA VAL A 349 21.97 2.33 -42.90
C VAL A 349 23.08 3.10 -43.58
N ASN A 350 23.39 2.75 -44.81
CA ASN A 350 24.47 3.38 -45.59
C ASN A 350 25.78 3.47 -44.79
N ASN A 351 26.12 2.40 -44.07
CA ASN A 351 27.36 2.27 -43.31
C ASN A 351 27.53 3.30 -42.17
N LYS A 352 26.44 3.96 -41.75
CA LYS A 352 26.41 4.97 -40.67
C LYS A 352 25.30 4.64 -39.68
N LEU A 353 25.58 5.00 -38.41
CA LEU A 353 24.63 4.86 -37.30
C LEU A 353 23.93 6.22 -37.08
N TYR A 354 22.62 6.18 -36.96
CA TYR A 354 21.73 7.32 -36.72
C TYR A 354 20.84 7.05 -35.51
N THR A 355 20.29 8.12 -34.93
CA THR A 355 19.27 8.06 -33.89
C THR A 355 17.87 8.23 -34.49
N GLU A 356 16.84 7.90 -33.73
CA GLU A 356 15.44 8.09 -34.15
C GLU A 356 15.08 9.55 -34.47
N LYS A 357 15.89 10.51 -34.04
CA LYS A 357 15.66 11.96 -34.30
C LYS A 357 16.17 12.42 -35.62
N ASP A 358 17.13 11.70 -36.17
CA ASP A 358 17.79 12.12 -37.43
C ASP A 358 16.84 11.94 -38.61
N ASN A 359 16.96 12.87 -39.58
CA ASN A 359 16.30 12.76 -40.86
C ASN A 359 17.29 12.15 -41.86
N ILE A 360 16.96 10.94 -42.32
CA ILE A 360 17.85 10.17 -43.21
C ILE A 360 17.28 10.21 -44.62
N GLU A 361 18.04 10.70 -45.56
CA GLU A 361 17.66 10.76 -46.97
C GLU A 361 18.13 9.53 -47.74
N ASN A 362 17.49 9.24 -48.87
CA ASN A 362 17.85 8.15 -49.81
C ASN A 362 17.84 6.74 -49.20
N ILE A 363 16.90 6.43 -48.28
CA ILE A 363 16.75 5.11 -47.67
C ILE A 363 15.41 4.43 -48.03
N ASN A 364 14.93 4.62 -49.28
CA ASN A 364 13.62 4.11 -49.68
C ASN A 364 13.48 2.60 -49.50
N LEU A 365 14.49 1.81 -49.86
CA LEU A 365 14.45 0.33 -49.69
C LEU A 365 14.42 -0.08 -48.22
N TYR A 366 15.08 0.67 -47.32
CA TYR A 366 15.00 0.46 -45.89
C TYR A 366 13.57 0.73 -45.37
N ASN A 367 12.95 1.84 -45.76
CA ASN A 367 11.59 2.17 -45.41
C ASN A 367 10.55 1.20 -45.98
N TYR A 368 10.76 0.70 -47.22
CA TYR A 368 9.95 -0.34 -47.83
C TYR A 368 10.01 -1.64 -47.03
N CYS A 369 11.20 -2.06 -46.63
CA CYS A 369 11.38 -3.26 -45.83
C CYS A 369 10.63 -3.14 -44.47
N LEU A 370 10.80 -2.06 -43.79
CA LEU A 370 10.12 -1.82 -42.52
C LEU A 370 8.59 -1.73 -42.67
N SER A 371 8.11 -1.07 -43.73
CA SER A 371 6.66 -0.94 -43.99
C SER A 371 6.02 -2.27 -44.40
N SER A 372 6.76 -3.16 -45.07
CA SER A 372 6.27 -4.45 -45.62
C SER A 372 6.33 -5.60 -44.62
N CYS A 373 7.42 -5.67 -43.82
CA CYS A 373 7.67 -6.77 -42.89
C CYS A 373 7.05 -6.49 -41.50
N GLN A 374 5.73 -6.29 -41.44
CA GLN A 374 4.99 -6.10 -40.20
C GLN A 374 3.51 -6.42 -40.41
N ASN A 375 2.82 -6.86 -39.35
CA ASN A 375 1.41 -7.28 -39.35
C ASN A 375 0.56 -6.41 -38.38
N VAL A 376 0.92 -5.16 -38.22
CA VAL A 376 0.21 -4.23 -37.34
C VAL A 376 -1.08 -3.74 -37.99
N THR A 377 -2.15 -3.75 -37.23
CA THR A 377 -3.42 -3.12 -37.59
C THR A 377 -3.75 -2.00 -36.62
N LYS A 378 -4.20 -0.85 -37.16
CA LYS A 378 -4.60 0.31 -36.36
C LYS A 378 -6.13 0.41 -36.35
N ASN A 379 -6.76 0.27 -35.15
CA ASN A 379 -8.19 0.50 -34.95
C ASN A 379 -8.38 1.69 -34.00
N ASN A 380 -8.89 2.79 -34.51
CA ASN A 380 -8.91 4.09 -33.82
C ASN A 380 -7.49 4.43 -33.32
N ASP A 381 -7.27 4.66 -32.04
CA ASP A 381 -5.93 4.94 -31.48
C ASP A 381 -5.21 3.72 -30.89
N LYS A 382 -5.73 2.50 -31.15
CA LYS A 382 -5.11 1.27 -30.68
C LYS A 382 -4.38 0.55 -31.82
N TYR A 383 -3.16 0.11 -31.53
CA TYR A 383 -2.31 -0.70 -32.42
C TYR A 383 -2.40 -2.14 -31.96
N LEU A 384 -2.68 -3.05 -32.89
CA LEU A 384 -2.75 -4.50 -32.66
C LEU A 384 -1.63 -5.17 -33.47
N GLY A 385 -0.77 -5.93 -32.81
CA GLY A 385 0.37 -6.62 -33.42
C GLY A 385 1.46 -6.90 -32.39
N ASP A 386 2.55 -7.55 -32.83
CA ASP A 386 3.75 -7.76 -32.00
C ASP A 386 4.35 -6.42 -31.54
N GLU A 387 4.81 -6.31 -30.29
CA GLU A 387 5.32 -5.06 -29.72
C GLU A 387 6.49 -4.47 -30.52
N THR A 388 7.35 -5.32 -31.08
CA THR A 388 8.48 -4.92 -31.92
C THR A 388 7.99 -4.31 -33.23
N GLU A 389 6.96 -4.92 -33.84
CA GLU A 389 6.35 -4.42 -35.06
C GLU A 389 5.57 -3.13 -34.86
N VAL A 390 4.85 -3.03 -33.71
CA VAL A 390 4.16 -1.80 -33.30
C VAL A 390 5.15 -0.65 -33.11
N ALA A 391 6.34 -0.91 -32.54
CA ALA A 391 7.39 0.11 -32.43
C ALA A 391 7.86 0.63 -33.79
N ILE A 392 8.09 -0.29 -34.74
CA ILE A 392 8.47 0.05 -36.12
C ILE A 392 7.35 0.84 -36.80
N TYR A 393 6.11 0.38 -36.70
CA TYR A 393 4.96 1.03 -37.32
C TYR A 393 4.80 2.46 -36.81
N LYS A 394 4.88 2.68 -35.50
CA LYS A 394 4.79 4.02 -34.89
C LYS A 394 5.91 4.94 -35.35
N TYR A 395 7.15 4.43 -35.40
CA TYR A 395 8.28 5.19 -35.91
C TYR A 395 8.04 5.66 -37.36
N LEU A 396 7.56 4.76 -38.23
CA LEU A 396 7.26 5.10 -39.63
C LEU A 396 6.11 6.12 -39.73
N GLU A 397 5.08 5.99 -38.89
CA GLU A 397 3.94 6.92 -38.85
C GLU A 397 4.35 8.30 -38.34
N GLU A 398 5.10 8.38 -37.24
CA GLU A 398 5.60 9.65 -36.66
C GLU A 398 6.52 10.43 -37.61
N LYS A 399 7.32 9.69 -38.38
CA LYS A 399 8.20 10.31 -39.42
C LYS A 399 7.48 10.59 -40.75
N ASN A 400 6.20 10.21 -40.88
CA ASN A 400 5.44 10.29 -42.14
C ASN A 400 6.09 9.53 -43.31
N ILE A 401 6.74 8.39 -43.05
CA ILE A 401 7.42 7.56 -44.03
C ILE A 401 6.78 6.13 -44.14
N LEU A 402 5.64 5.92 -43.51
CA LEU A 402 4.88 4.70 -43.65
C LEU A 402 4.30 4.58 -45.06
N ILE A 403 4.57 3.47 -45.75
CA ILE A 403 4.20 3.24 -47.14
C ILE A 403 3.33 1.99 -47.22
N ASN A 404 2.15 2.13 -47.83
CA ASN A 404 1.29 0.98 -48.08
C ASN A 404 1.73 0.32 -49.36
N ILE A 405 2.32 -0.88 -49.25
CA ILE A 405 2.85 -1.65 -50.37
C ILE A 405 2.01 -2.93 -50.50
N PRO A 406 1.46 -3.24 -51.72
CA PRO A 406 0.73 -4.48 -51.95
C PRO A 406 1.58 -5.71 -51.65
N ARG A 407 1.12 -6.58 -50.75
CA ARG A 407 1.78 -7.83 -50.38
C ARG A 407 1.21 -8.95 -51.25
N VAL A 408 2.10 -9.70 -51.91
CA VAL A 408 1.77 -10.84 -52.73
C VAL A 408 1.77 -12.13 -51.90
N LYS A 409 2.81 -12.29 -51.08
CA LYS A 409 2.97 -13.50 -50.23
C LYS A 409 3.71 -13.13 -48.93
N GLU A 410 3.42 -13.89 -47.88
CA GLU A 410 4.09 -13.76 -46.58
C GLU A 410 4.70 -15.12 -46.18
N TYR A 411 5.88 -15.04 -45.58
CA TYR A 411 6.53 -16.12 -44.85
C TYR A 411 6.61 -15.61 -43.39
N PRO A 412 5.68 -16.05 -42.52
CA PRO A 412 5.60 -15.55 -41.15
C PRO A 412 6.88 -15.79 -40.36
N PHE A 413 7.04 -15.06 -39.26
CA PHE A 413 8.16 -15.29 -38.37
C PHE A 413 8.17 -16.71 -37.83
N ASP A 414 9.33 -17.33 -37.88
CA ASP A 414 9.55 -18.67 -37.40
C ASP A 414 10.79 -18.69 -36.49
N SER A 415 10.66 -19.35 -35.33
CA SER A 415 11.71 -19.35 -34.28
C SER A 415 12.97 -20.10 -34.66
N ASP A 416 12.89 -21.06 -35.57
CA ASP A 416 14.05 -21.83 -36.03
C ASP A 416 14.84 -21.03 -37.08
N ARG A 417 14.14 -20.38 -38.00
CA ARG A 417 14.73 -19.49 -38.98
C ARG A 417 15.13 -18.13 -38.42
N LYS A 418 14.43 -17.66 -37.44
CA LYS A 418 14.54 -16.32 -36.79
C LYS A 418 14.37 -15.16 -37.77
N MET A 419 13.53 -15.36 -38.77
CA MET A 419 13.28 -14.39 -39.85
C MET A 419 11.80 -14.38 -40.20
N MET A 420 11.34 -13.26 -40.73
CA MET A 420 10.07 -13.03 -41.41
C MET A 420 10.36 -12.43 -42.79
N SER A 421 9.66 -12.88 -43.81
CA SER A 421 9.83 -12.37 -45.16
C SER A 421 8.51 -12.10 -45.85
N THR A 422 8.46 -11.04 -46.66
CA THR A 422 7.28 -10.67 -47.45
C THR A 422 7.67 -10.46 -48.91
N ILE A 423 6.81 -10.89 -49.84
CA ILE A 423 6.94 -10.62 -51.28
C ILE A 423 5.95 -9.52 -51.61
N ASN A 424 6.44 -8.43 -52.20
CA ASN A 424 5.68 -7.23 -52.48
C ASN A 424 5.91 -6.73 -53.89
N THR A 425 4.92 -6.07 -54.48
CA THR A 425 5.04 -5.47 -55.83
C THR A 425 5.21 -3.95 -55.70
N ILE A 426 6.35 -3.43 -56.20
CA ILE A 426 6.65 -1.99 -56.25
C ILE A 426 6.91 -1.63 -57.70
N GLU A 427 6.15 -0.68 -58.27
CA GLU A 427 6.25 -0.22 -59.66
C GLU A 427 6.27 -1.34 -60.68
N GLY A 428 5.50 -2.42 -60.44
CA GLY A 428 5.40 -3.57 -61.33
C GLY A 428 6.55 -4.59 -61.25
N LYS A 429 7.47 -4.40 -60.28
CA LYS A 429 8.55 -5.35 -59.98
C LYS A 429 8.31 -6.01 -58.64
N GLU A 430 8.65 -7.29 -58.56
CA GLU A 430 8.59 -8.03 -57.30
C GLU A 430 9.85 -7.80 -56.46
N TYR A 431 9.65 -7.53 -55.19
CA TYR A 431 10.69 -7.45 -54.17
C TYR A 431 10.36 -8.43 -53.05
N SER A 432 11.33 -9.15 -52.58
CA SER A 432 11.24 -9.76 -51.26
C SER A 432 11.96 -8.93 -50.23
N PHE A 433 11.32 -8.67 -49.11
CA PHE A 433 11.88 -8.00 -47.96
C PHE A 433 11.94 -8.97 -46.78
N THR A 434 13.03 -8.97 -46.05
CA THR A 434 13.28 -9.85 -44.88
C THR A 434 13.72 -9.06 -43.68
N LYS A 435 13.12 -9.37 -42.53
CA LYS A 435 13.46 -8.86 -41.22
C LYS A 435 13.79 -10.03 -40.30
N GLY A 436 14.87 -9.98 -39.53
CA GLY A 436 15.22 -11.09 -38.62
C GLY A 436 16.42 -10.81 -37.70
N SER A 437 16.88 -11.84 -37.01
CA SER A 437 18.12 -11.75 -36.23
C SER A 437 19.32 -11.49 -37.12
N LEU A 438 20.31 -10.73 -36.63
CA LEU A 438 21.52 -10.42 -37.40
C LEU A 438 22.21 -11.66 -37.91
N ASP A 439 22.42 -12.65 -37.03
CA ASP A 439 23.06 -13.94 -37.42
C ASP A 439 22.37 -14.57 -38.61
N SER A 440 21.05 -14.75 -38.52
CA SER A 440 20.28 -15.46 -39.57
C SER A 440 20.24 -14.68 -40.87
N VAL A 441 20.02 -13.38 -40.84
CA VAL A 441 19.93 -12.54 -42.03
C VAL A 441 21.29 -12.40 -42.70
N LEU A 442 22.36 -12.05 -41.93
CA LEU A 442 23.67 -11.75 -42.49
C LEU A 442 24.39 -12.99 -43.03
N GLN A 443 24.09 -14.21 -42.50
CA GLN A 443 24.59 -15.46 -43.05
C GLN A 443 24.02 -15.76 -44.47
N ASN A 444 22.79 -15.33 -44.71
CA ASN A 444 22.07 -15.55 -45.96
C ASN A 444 22.18 -14.36 -46.94
N CYS A 445 23.00 -13.35 -46.63
CA CYS A 445 23.27 -12.22 -47.51
C CYS A 445 24.61 -12.39 -48.25
N SER A 446 24.59 -12.11 -49.58
CA SER A 446 25.80 -12.12 -50.42
C SER A 446 26.34 -10.72 -50.69
N TYR A 447 25.47 -9.70 -50.62
CA TYR A 447 25.79 -8.31 -50.91
C TYR A 447 25.22 -7.39 -49.80
N TYR A 448 25.81 -6.20 -49.70
CA TYR A 448 25.23 -5.10 -48.89
C TYR A 448 25.04 -3.86 -49.79
N LEU A 449 24.07 -3.04 -49.39
CA LEU A 449 23.74 -1.80 -50.04
C LEU A 449 24.37 -0.61 -49.28
N GLU A 450 25.12 0.25 -50.02
CA GLU A 450 25.65 1.51 -49.52
C GLU A 450 25.51 2.59 -50.60
N ASP A 451 24.82 3.71 -50.28
CA ASP A 451 24.54 4.80 -51.20
C ASP A 451 24.02 4.36 -52.58
N ASN A 452 23.05 3.42 -52.60
CA ASN A 452 22.46 2.78 -53.78
C ASN A 452 23.43 1.95 -54.67
N LYS A 453 24.60 1.58 -54.14
CA LYS A 453 25.54 0.69 -54.80
C LYS A 453 25.66 -0.67 -54.06
N LEU A 454 25.82 -1.73 -54.80
CA LEU A 454 26.00 -3.07 -54.28
C LEU A 454 27.48 -3.38 -54.11
N TYR A 455 27.81 -3.90 -52.92
CA TYR A 455 29.12 -4.40 -52.57
C TYR A 455 29.04 -5.84 -52.08
N ASN A 456 30.07 -6.62 -52.36
CA ASN A 456 30.17 -8.00 -51.82
C ASN A 456 30.40 -7.95 -50.33
N ILE A 457 29.73 -8.82 -49.58
CA ILE A 457 29.97 -8.97 -48.13
C ILE A 457 31.31 -9.69 -47.92
N THR A 458 32.25 -9.02 -47.27
CA THR A 458 33.52 -9.58 -46.83
C THR A 458 33.46 -10.03 -45.37
N THR A 459 34.42 -10.85 -44.93
CA THR A 459 34.54 -11.22 -43.52
C THR A 459 34.72 -9.98 -42.62
N GLU A 460 35.54 -9.03 -43.07
CA GLU A 460 35.73 -7.75 -42.32
C GLU A 460 34.44 -6.96 -42.17
N TYR A 461 33.59 -6.93 -43.20
CA TYR A 461 32.30 -6.25 -43.13
C TYR A 461 31.38 -6.98 -42.16
N LYS A 462 31.32 -8.29 -42.12
CA LYS A 462 30.55 -9.05 -41.14
C LYS A 462 31.03 -8.76 -39.72
N GLU A 463 32.32 -8.79 -39.46
CA GLU A 463 32.90 -8.48 -38.15
C GLU A 463 32.55 -7.06 -37.72
N LYS A 464 32.60 -6.09 -38.65
CA LYS A 464 32.16 -4.69 -38.37
C LYS A 464 30.70 -4.62 -37.94
N ILE A 465 29.79 -5.32 -38.64
CA ILE A 465 28.37 -5.27 -38.33
C ILE A 465 28.07 -5.97 -37.00
N PHE A 466 28.71 -7.11 -36.74
CA PHE A 466 28.57 -7.76 -35.43
C PHE A 466 29.07 -6.89 -34.29
N LYS A 467 30.17 -6.15 -34.46
CA LYS A 467 30.67 -5.21 -33.47
C LYS A 467 29.66 -4.07 -33.21
N ILE A 468 29.04 -3.53 -34.26
CA ILE A 468 27.99 -2.50 -34.09
C ILE A 468 26.79 -3.08 -33.36
N GLU A 469 26.36 -4.29 -33.69
CA GLU A 469 25.28 -4.97 -32.97
C GLU A 469 25.61 -5.19 -31.48
N GLU A 470 26.85 -5.60 -31.19
CA GLU A 470 27.33 -5.75 -29.80
C GLU A 470 27.32 -4.42 -29.05
N GLU A 471 27.87 -3.34 -29.63
CA GLU A 471 27.88 -2.00 -29.04
C GLU A 471 26.47 -1.44 -28.80
N GLU A 472 25.54 -1.67 -29.71
CA GLU A 472 24.15 -1.25 -29.55
C GLU A 472 23.38 -2.15 -28.57
N SER A 473 23.63 -3.46 -28.57
CA SER A 473 23.05 -4.40 -27.61
C SER A 473 23.53 -4.14 -26.16
N GLU A 474 24.77 -3.65 -25.98
CA GLU A 474 25.27 -3.19 -24.68
C GLU A 474 24.48 -1.98 -24.15
N LYS A 475 23.85 -1.18 -25.06
CA LYS A 475 22.93 -0.09 -24.68
C LYS A 475 21.49 -0.56 -24.44
N SER A 476 21.25 -1.85 -24.33
CA SER A 476 19.93 -2.48 -24.17
C SER A 476 19.04 -2.45 -25.41
N LEU A 477 19.58 -2.25 -26.58
CA LEU A 477 18.81 -2.27 -27.79
C LEU A 477 18.63 -3.70 -28.31
N ARG A 478 17.40 -4.03 -28.67
CA ARG A 478 17.08 -5.23 -29.46
C ARG A 478 17.31 -4.89 -30.92
N ILE A 479 18.28 -5.54 -31.55
CA ILE A 479 18.66 -5.27 -32.92
C ILE A 479 18.00 -6.27 -33.88
N LEU A 480 17.40 -5.75 -34.95
CA LEU A 480 16.93 -6.54 -36.09
C LEU A 480 17.67 -6.13 -37.36
N ALA A 481 18.04 -7.12 -38.13
CA ALA A 481 18.65 -6.94 -39.45
C ALA A 481 17.60 -6.93 -40.57
N LEU A 482 17.85 -6.11 -41.56
CA LEU A 482 16.98 -5.91 -42.72
C LEU A 482 17.71 -6.27 -43.99
N ALA A 483 17.01 -6.99 -44.88
CA ALA A 483 17.55 -7.37 -46.18
C ALA A 483 16.44 -7.35 -47.26
N TYR A 484 16.83 -7.29 -48.51
CA TYR A 484 15.91 -7.40 -49.66
C TYR A 484 16.49 -8.24 -50.80
N LYS A 485 15.64 -8.58 -51.76
CA LYS A 485 16.02 -9.27 -52.98
C LYS A 485 15.06 -8.93 -54.12
N THR A 486 15.56 -8.84 -55.33
CA THR A 486 14.80 -8.47 -56.55
C THR A 486 14.74 -9.58 -57.59
N GLU A 487 15.63 -10.57 -57.51
CA GLU A 487 15.70 -11.70 -58.44
C GLU A 487 15.37 -13.01 -57.70
N ASN A 488 14.66 -13.94 -58.37
CA ASN A 488 14.26 -15.21 -57.78
C ASN A 488 13.57 -15.05 -56.38
N THR A 489 12.51 -14.23 -56.33
CA THR A 489 11.76 -13.91 -55.14
C THR A 489 10.99 -15.11 -54.56
N SER A 490 10.86 -16.22 -55.32
CA SER A 490 10.29 -17.47 -54.82
C SER A 490 11.09 -18.14 -53.70
N ASP A 491 12.42 -17.83 -53.61
CA ASP A 491 13.30 -18.20 -52.51
C ASP A 491 13.77 -16.92 -51.83
N PRO A 492 12.95 -16.36 -50.89
CA PRO A 492 13.17 -14.98 -50.40
C PRO A 492 14.33 -14.85 -49.40
N GLU A 493 14.77 -15.94 -48.79
CA GLU A 493 15.65 -15.91 -47.61
C GLU A 493 17.11 -16.32 -47.93
N HIS A 494 17.46 -16.54 -49.19
CA HIS A 494 18.82 -16.88 -49.62
C HIS A 494 19.38 -15.87 -50.63
N ASN A 495 20.69 -15.62 -50.57
CA ASN A 495 21.38 -14.68 -51.47
C ASN A 495 20.75 -13.27 -51.42
N MET A 496 20.45 -12.79 -50.26
CA MET A 496 19.84 -11.48 -50.02
C MET A 496 20.88 -10.35 -50.09
N ILE A 497 20.40 -9.13 -50.17
CA ILE A 497 21.17 -7.89 -50.08
C ILE A 497 20.88 -7.26 -48.72
N PHE A 498 21.89 -7.15 -47.88
CA PHE A 498 21.79 -6.51 -46.55
C PHE A 498 21.58 -4.99 -46.72
N ILE A 499 20.58 -4.44 -46.04
CA ILE A 499 20.22 -3.01 -46.08
C ILE A 499 20.71 -2.26 -44.84
N GLY A 500 20.54 -2.87 -43.64
CA GLY A 500 20.89 -2.21 -42.42
C GLY A 500 20.31 -2.88 -41.17
N LEU A 501 20.40 -2.16 -40.05
CA LEU A 501 19.88 -2.60 -38.75
C LEU A 501 18.89 -1.57 -38.21
N ILE A 502 17.96 -2.06 -37.39
CA ILE A 502 17.08 -1.23 -36.57
C ILE A 502 17.18 -1.66 -35.12
N GLY A 503 17.46 -0.71 -34.22
CA GLY A 503 17.58 -0.95 -32.79
C GLY A 503 16.40 -0.37 -32.01
N MET A 504 15.83 -1.17 -31.13
CA MET A 504 14.66 -0.80 -30.32
C MET A 504 14.89 -1.17 -28.88
N MET A 505 14.30 -0.40 -27.97
CA MET A 505 14.29 -0.72 -26.55
C MET A 505 12.96 -0.31 -25.91
N ASP A 506 12.68 -0.88 -24.76
CA ASP A 506 11.67 -0.38 -23.83
C ASP A 506 12.35 0.62 -22.88
N PRO A 507 12.13 1.96 -23.07
CA PRO A 507 12.86 2.97 -22.35
C PRO A 507 12.45 3.06 -20.88
N PRO A 508 13.36 3.45 -19.99
CA PRO A 508 13.00 3.76 -18.61
C PRO A 508 12.07 4.97 -18.56
N ARG A 509 11.11 4.95 -17.65
CA ARG A 509 10.21 6.09 -17.40
C ARG A 509 11.00 7.31 -16.93
N ILE A 510 10.67 8.49 -17.41
CA ILE A 510 11.37 9.76 -17.12
C ILE A 510 11.44 10.07 -15.62
N SER A 511 10.43 9.67 -14.84
CA SER A 511 10.36 9.93 -13.40
C SER A 511 11.26 9.03 -12.55
N VAL A 512 11.69 7.87 -13.06
CA VAL A 512 12.38 6.82 -12.30
C VAL A 512 13.77 7.23 -11.78
N PRO A 513 14.65 7.90 -12.53
CA PRO A 513 15.96 8.31 -12.01
C PRO A 513 15.84 9.21 -10.77
N ASN A 514 14.91 10.16 -10.77
CA ASN A 514 14.67 11.03 -9.62
C ASN A 514 14.12 10.25 -8.43
N ALA A 515 13.20 9.31 -8.67
CA ALA A 515 12.63 8.46 -7.63
C ALA A 515 13.70 7.56 -6.98
N ILE A 516 14.59 6.95 -7.78
CA ILE A 516 15.71 6.13 -7.29
C ILE A 516 16.67 6.98 -6.46
N ASN A 517 17.01 8.19 -6.90
CA ASN A 517 17.84 9.10 -6.13
C ASN A 517 17.21 9.46 -4.78
N THR A 518 15.90 9.73 -4.77
CA THR A 518 15.15 9.97 -3.53
C THR A 518 15.20 8.77 -2.59
N CYS A 519 15.06 7.54 -3.11
CA CYS A 519 15.20 6.32 -2.32
C CYS A 519 16.60 6.17 -1.73
N LYS A 520 17.66 6.36 -2.54
CA LYS A 520 19.05 6.28 -2.08
C LYS A 520 19.32 7.29 -0.96
N ASN A 521 18.89 8.55 -1.14
CA ASN A 521 19.03 9.60 -0.13
C ASN A 521 18.24 9.28 1.14
N SER A 522 17.15 8.52 1.02
CA SER A 522 16.30 8.10 2.13
C SER A 522 16.76 6.79 2.79
N GLY A 523 17.89 6.22 2.34
CA GLY A 523 18.44 4.96 2.83
C GLY A 523 17.63 3.73 2.42
N ILE A 524 16.90 3.79 1.31
CA ILE A 524 16.16 2.65 0.74
C ILE A 524 17.00 2.03 -0.38
N LYS A 525 17.33 0.75 -0.24
CA LYS A 525 18.02 -0.02 -1.27
C LYS A 525 17.05 -0.40 -2.37
N ILE A 526 17.43 -0.16 -3.63
CA ILE A 526 16.65 -0.62 -4.79
C ILE A 526 17.30 -1.86 -5.37
N VAL A 527 16.48 -2.87 -5.59
CA VAL A 527 16.85 -4.15 -6.19
C VAL A 527 16.02 -4.36 -7.43
N MET A 528 16.64 -4.50 -8.58
CA MET A 528 15.96 -4.83 -9.84
C MET A 528 16.05 -6.33 -10.09
N ILE A 529 14.89 -6.96 -10.34
CA ILE A 529 14.77 -8.39 -10.61
C ILE A 529 14.06 -8.54 -11.96
N THR A 530 14.69 -9.22 -12.95
CA THR A 530 14.15 -9.32 -14.30
C THR A 530 14.42 -10.67 -14.95
N GLY A 531 13.55 -11.06 -15.89
CA GLY A 531 13.76 -12.18 -16.82
C GLY A 531 14.74 -11.87 -17.95
N ASP A 532 15.09 -10.60 -18.18
CA ASP A 532 15.95 -10.17 -19.27
C ASP A 532 17.40 -10.63 -19.15
N SER A 533 18.15 -10.42 -20.24
CA SER A 533 19.61 -10.68 -20.28
C SER A 533 20.36 -9.79 -19.30
N ILE A 534 21.52 -10.27 -18.83
CA ILE A 534 22.35 -9.52 -17.89
C ILE A 534 22.83 -8.17 -18.47
N ASN A 535 23.11 -8.11 -19.78
CA ASN A 535 23.55 -6.88 -20.44
C ASN A 535 22.43 -5.83 -20.46
N THR A 536 21.21 -6.24 -20.85
CA THR A 536 20.02 -5.37 -20.80
C THR A 536 19.74 -4.86 -19.40
N ALA A 537 19.79 -5.77 -18.39
CA ALA A 537 19.55 -5.42 -17.00
C ALA A 537 20.59 -4.39 -16.48
N ARG A 538 21.89 -4.60 -16.78
CA ARG A 538 22.99 -3.70 -16.41
C ARG A 538 22.82 -2.31 -17.03
N ALA A 539 22.54 -2.26 -18.32
CA ALA A 539 22.43 -1.00 -19.04
C ALA A 539 21.25 -0.15 -18.52
N ILE A 540 20.08 -0.75 -18.31
CA ILE A 540 18.93 -0.04 -17.71
C ILE A 540 19.23 0.37 -16.27
N ALA A 541 19.78 -0.52 -15.45
CA ALA A 541 20.11 -0.21 -14.07
C ALA A 541 21.12 0.93 -13.91
N LYS A 542 22.11 1.02 -14.82
CA LYS A 542 23.05 2.15 -14.90
C LYS A 542 22.35 3.44 -15.33
N SER A 543 21.52 3.37 -16.36
CA SER A 543 20.82 4.56 -16.91
C SER A 543 19.89 5.23 -15.89
N VAL A 544 19.29 4.44 -14.99
CA VAL A 544 18.40 4.95 -13.94
C VAL A 544 19.11 5.14 -12.59
N GLY A 545 20.40 4.78 -12.49
CA GLY A 545 21.21 4.99 -11.30
C GLY A 545 21.03 3.95 -10.19
N ILE A 546 20.55 2.72 -10.47
CA ILE A 546 20.48 1.64 -9.48
C ILE A 546 21.90 1.15 -9.12
N ILE A 547 22.74 0.93 -10.14
CA ILE A 547 24.15 0.54 -10.02
C ILE A 547 25.05 1.54 -10.75
N ASP A 548 26.29 1.68 -10.27
CA ASP A 548 27.30 2.51 -10.92
C ASP A 548 28.29 1.64 -11.72
N THR A 549 28.51 0.39 -11.28
CA THR A 549 29.44 -0.58 -11.88
C THR A 549 28.74 -1.91 -12.16
N ASP A 550 29.34 -2.73 -13.04
CA ASP A 550 28.81 -4.05 -13.43
C ASP A 550 28.83 -5.10 -12.31
N GLU A 551 29.69 -4.89 -11.30
CA GLU A 551 29.84 -5.79 -10.15
C GLU A 551 28.58 -5.88 -9.26
N GLY A 552 27.67 -4.91 -9.36
CA GLY A 552 26.38 -4.89 -8.69
C GLY A 552 25.32 -5.81 -9.30
N ALA A 553 25.61 -6.54 -10.38
CA ALA A 553 24.68 -7.36 -11.13
C ALA A 553 25.11 -8.84 -11.20
N THR A 554 24.14 -9.76 -11.12
CA THR A 554 24.34 -11.22 -11.19
C THR A 554 23.21 -11.90 -11.98
N THR A 555 23.36 -13.19 -12.26
CA THR A 555 22.38 -14.00 -13.00
C THR A 555 21.70 -15.05 -12.11
N GLY A 556 20.50 -15.48 -12.51
CA GLY A 556 19.78 -16.58 -11.85
C GLY A 556 20.61 -17.86 -11.73
N LYS A 557 21.35 -18.20 -12.77
CA LYS A 557 22.23 -19.39 -12.76
C LYS A 557 23.32 -19.33 -11.68
N GLU A 558 23.83 -18.16 -11.34
CA GLU A 558 24.80 -17.95 -10.27
C GLU A 558 24.12 -18.06 -8.91
N ILE A 559 22.95 -17.44 -8.76
CA ILE A 559 22.15 -17.47 -7.52
C ILE A 559 21.64 -18.87 -7.20
N ASP A 560 21.21 -19.65 -8.19
CA ASP A 560 20.67 -20.98 -7.97
C ASP A 560 21.73 -22.00 -7.48
N LYS A 561 23.01 -21.69 -7.66
CA LYS A 561 24.12 -22.50 -7.14
C LYS A 561 24.41 -22.25 -5.65
N LEU A 562 23.94 -21.12 -5.11
CA LEU A 562 24.21 -20.73 -3.74
C LEU A 562 23.28 -21.48 -2.76
N THR A 563 23.81 -21.87 -1.63
CA THR A 563 23.03 -22.29 -0.46
C THR A 563 22.28 -21.07 0.10
N ASP A 564 21.27 -21.31 0.92
CA ASP A 564 20.47 -20.22 1.49
C ASP A 564 21.30 -19.29 2.41
N ASP A 565 22.32 -19.81 3.09
CA ASP A 565 23.22 -19.00 3.92
C ASP A 565 24.18 -18.16 3.06
N GLU A 566 24.72 -18.71 1.98
CA GLU A 566 25.51 -17.95 1.01
C GLU A 566 24.68 -16.87 0.32
N LEU A 567 23.41 -17.19 0.03
CA LEU A 567 22.48 -16.23 -0.58
C LEU A 567 22.20 -15.03 0.36
N LYS A 568 22.10 -15.24 1.69
CA LYS A 568 21.96 -14.15 2.67
C LYS A 568 23.11 -13.14 2.60
N GLU A 569 24.33 -13.60 2.33
CA GLU A 569 25.47 -12.68 2.13
C GLU A 569 25.46 -12.06 0.72
N ALA A 570 25.13 -12.83 -0.31
CA ALA A 570 25.11 -12.37 -1.69
C ALA A 570 24.09 -11.23 -1.92
N VAL A 571 22.91 -11.26 -1.28
CA VAL A 571 21.88 -10.23 -1.42
C VAL A 571 22.29 -8.87 -0.82
N LYS A 572 23.32 -8.83 0.03
CA LYS A 572 23.89 -7.57 0.52
C LYS A 572 24.71 -6.87 -0.58
N LYS A 573 25.35 -7.65 -1.47
CA LYS A 573 26.26 -7.16 -2.51
C LYS A 573 25.52 -6.74 -3.78
N TYR A 574 24.58 -7.57 -4.27
CA TYR A 574 23.93 -7.37 -5.57
C TYR A 574 22.68 -6.51 -5.48
N ASN A 575 22.46 -5.67 -6.51
CA ASN A 575 21.28 -4.84 -6.70
C ASN A 575 20.51 -5.18 -7.97
N VAL A 576 21.09 -6.00 -8.87
CA VAL A 576 20.49 -6.37 -10.14
C VAL A 576 20.59 -7.88 -10.32
N TYR A 577 19.45 -8.51 -10.58
CA TYR A 577 19.29 -9.93 -10.79
C TYR A 577 18.64 -10.18 -12.15
N ALA A 578 19.38 -10.81 -13.06
CA ALA A 578 18.98 -11.05 -14.45
C ALA A 578 18.68 -12.53 -14.71
N ARG A 579 17.74 -12.84 -15.63
CA ARG A 579 17.28 -14.19 -15.98
C ARG A 579 16.85 -15.00 -14.75
N ILE A 580 15.98 -14.39 -13.95
CA ILE A 580 15.51 -14.95 -12.67
C ILE A 580 14.23 -15.74 -12.88
N SER A 581 14.19 -16.97 -12.34
CA SER A 581 12.99 -17.79 -12.28
C SER A 581 12.04 -17.34 -11.14
N PRO A 582 10.74 -17.69 -11.19
CA PRO A 582 9.81 -17.37 -10.10
C PRO A 582 10.26 -17.92 -8.72
N SER A 583 10.82 -19.13 -8.70
CA SER A 583 11.35 -19.75 -7.47
C SER A 583 12.56 -19.00 -6.93
N THR A 584 13.45 -18.52 -7.81
CA THR A 584 14.61 -17.72 -7.41
C THR A 584 14.21 -16.34 -6.91
N LYS A 585 13.15 -15.70 -7.49
CA LYS A 585 12.56 -14.45 -6.96
C LYS A 585 12.14 -14.62 -5.50
N LEU A 586 11.44 -15.71 -5.18
CA LEU A 586 10.99 -16.02 -3.83
C LEU A 586 12.18 -16.20 -2.86
N ARG A 587 13.24 -16.93 -3.28
CA ARG A 587 14.44 -17.15 -2.45
C ARG A 587 15.19 -15.84 -2.17
N ILE A 588 15.28 -14.92 -3.12
CA ILE A 588 15.89 -13.60 -2.92
C ILE A 588 15.11 -12.80 -1.87
N VAL A 589 13.78 -12.75 -1.96
CA VAL A 589 12.93 -12.05 -0.98
C VAL A 589 13.12 -12.66 0.42
N ASP A 590 13.11 -13.98 0.54
CA ASP A 590 13.31 -14.68 1.81
C ASP A 590 14.69 -14.42 2.43
N ALA A 591 15.74 -14.40 1.60
CA ALA A 591 17.10 -14.10 2.05
C ALA A 591 17.23 -12.65 2.56
N LEU A 592 16.57 -11.68 1.89
CA LEU A 592 16.54 -10.28 2.32
C LEU A 592 15.79 -10.13 3.66
N GLN A 593 14.62 -10.77 3.80
CA GLN A 593 13.84 -10.78 5.06
C GLN A 593 14.62 -11.47 6.20
N SER A 594 15.33 -12.56 5.91
CA SER A 594 16.17 -13.27 6.89
C SER A 594 17.33 -12.42 7.42
N ASN A 595 17.77 -11.41 6.66
CA ASN A 595 18.73 -10.39 7.12
C ASN A 595 18.08 -9.26 7.95
N GLY A 596 16.77 -9.34 8.22
CA GLY A 596 16.02 -8.36 9.01
C GLY A 596 15.60 -7.10 8.26
N TYR A 597 15.59 -7.12 6.92
CA TYR A 597 15.08 -6.01 6.10
C TYR A 597 13.57 -6.11 5.91
N VAL A 598 12.91 -4.98 5.88
CA VAL A 598 11.51 -4.84 5.43
C VAL A 598 11.50 -4.71 3.91
N VAL A 599 10.96 -5.73 3.24
CA VAL A 599 11.04 -5.88 1.78
C VAL A 599 9.70 -5.58 1.13
N ALA A 600 9.70 -4.60 0.20
CA ALA A 600 8.61 -4.40 -0.75
C ALA A 600 8.94 -5.14 -2.05
N MET A 601 7.98 -5.87 -2.64
CA MET A 601 8.13 -6.58 -3.91
C MET A 601 7.06 -6.17 -4.88
N THR A 602 7.46 -5.75 -6.09
CA THR A 602 6.53 -5.41 -7.18
C THR A 602 6.49 -6.50 -8.24
N GLY A 603 5.38 -6.61 -8.94
CA GLY A 603 5.24 -7.46 -10.12
C GLY A 603 3.87 -7.31 -10.76
N ASP A 604 3.71 -7.85 -11.97
CA ASP A 604 2.49 -7.78 -12.77
C ASP A 604 1.99 -9.17 -13.21
N GLY A 605 2.88 -10.16 -13.29
CA GLY A 605 2.59 -11.50 -13.79
C GLY A 605 2.23 -12.52 -12.69
N VAL A 606 1.56 -13.59 -13.10
CA VAL A 606 1.27 -14.76 -12.23
C VAL A 606 2.56 -15.31 -11.59
N ASN A 607 3.67 -15.24 -12.31
CA ASN A 607 4.98 -15.70 -11.86
C ASN A 607 5.55 -14.90 -10.67
N ASP A 608 5.07 -13.69 -10.46
CA ASP A 608 5.50 -12.82 -9.36
C ASP A 608 4.65 -12.99 -8.10
N ALA A 609 3.44 -13.53 -8.24
CA ALA A 609 2.48 -13.67 -7.16
C ALA A 609 3.05 -14.34 -5.89
N PRO A 610 3.85 -15.43 -5.97
CA PRO A 610 4.45 -16.03 -4.77
C PRO A 610 5.42 -15.10 -4.05
N ALA A 611 6.26 -14.35 -4.78
CA ALA A 611 7.23 -13.42 -4.21
C ALA A 611 6.52 -12.17 -3.64
N ILE A 612 5.47 -11.67 -4.31
CA ILE A 612 4.61 -10.58 -3.84
C ILE A 612 3.92 -10.97 -2.52
N GLN A 613 3.36 -12.18 -2.45
CA GLN A 613 2.69 -12.67 -1.24
C GLN A 613 3.66 -12.89 -0.08
N LYS A 614 4.91 -13.28 -0.35
CA LYS A 614 5.95 -13.55 0.67
C LYS A 614 6.54 -12.26 1.22
N ALA A 615 6.65 -11.20 0.44
CA ALA A 615 7.23 -9.93 0.86
C ALA A 615 6.46 -9.32 2.05
N ASP A 616 7.14 -8.44 2.82
CA ASP A 616 6.48 -7.70 3.91
C ASP A 616 5.40 -6.76 3.38
N ILE A 617 5.59 -6.29 2.14
CA ILE A 617 4.58 -5.57 1.37
C ILE A 617 4.60 -6.00 -0.09
N GLY A 618 3.54 -6.62 -0.53
CA GLY A 618 3.32 -6.96 -1.93
C GLY A 618 2.68 -5.80 -2.68
N ILE A 619 3.25 -5.42 -3.83
CA ILE A 619 2.80 -4.31 -4.67
C ILE A 619 2.41 -4.85 -6.04
N GLY A 620 1.14 -4.74 -6.39
CA GLY A 620 0.61 -5.14 -7.70
C GLY A 620 0.44 -3.95 -8.64
N MET A 621 0.61 -4.20 -9.93
CA MET A 621 0.34 -3.22 -10.97
C MET A 621 -1.17 -3.13 -11.24
N GLY A 622 -1.69 -1.93 -11.43
CA GLY A 622 -3.12 -1.67 -11.65
C GLY A 622 -3.56 -1.82 -13.09
N ILE A 623 -2.70 -1.43 -14.04
CA ILE A 623 -2.96 -1.47 -15.48
C ILE A 623 -2.50 -2.81 -16.05
N THR A 624 -1.22 -3.14 -15.93
CA THR A 624 -0.61 -4.35 -16.50
C THR A 624 -0.77 -5.59 -15.63
N GLY A 625 -1.03 -5.39 -14.33
CA GLY A 625 -1.11 -6.49 -13.37
C GLY A 625 -2.29 -7.42 -13.61
N THR A 626 -2.01 -8.74 -13.61
CA THR A 626 -3.05 -9.77 -13.66
C THR A 626 -3.95 -9.71 -12.41
N GLU A 627 -5.18 -10.20 -12.53
CA GLU A 627 -6.11 -10.23 -11.40
C GLU A 627 -5.57 -11.05 -10.22
N VAL A 628 -4.74 -12.06 -10.49
CA VAL A 628 -4.03 -12.85 -9.47
C VAL A 628 -3.11 -11.95 -8.64
N VAL A 629 -2.28 -11.14 -9.30
CA VAL A 629 -1.36 -10.21 -8.63
C VAL A 629 -2.14 -9.17 -7.83
N LYS A 630 -3.16 -8.56 -8.44
CA LYS A 630 -4.02 -7.58 -7.77
C LYS A 630 -4.68 -8.16 -6.52
N LYS A 631 -4.99 -9.45 -6.50
CA LYS A 631 -5.64 -10.12 -5.37
C LYS A 631 -4.68 -10.45 -4.23
N VAL A 632 -3.46 -10.88 -4.51
CA VAL A 632 -2.47 -11.22 -3.48
C VAL A 632 -1.73 -10.00 -2.93
N ALA A 633 -1.64 -8.93 -3.72
CA ALA A 633 -0.95 -7.71 -3.34
C ALA A 633 -1.60 -6.99 -2.15
N ASP A 634 -0.79 -6.38 -1.30
CA ASP A 634 -1.21 -5.51 -0.20
C ASP A 634 -1.48 -4.08 -0.67
N CYS A 635 -0.85 -3.69 -1.76
CA CYS A 635 -0.92 -2.36 -2.37
C CYS A 635 -1.04 -2.49 -3.89
N ILE A 636 -1.82 -1.62 -4.53
CA ILE A 636 -1.98 -1.55 -5.98
C ILE A 636 -1.61 -0.15 -6.47
N LEU A 637 -0.75 -0.08 -7.49
CA LEU A 637 -0.37 1.16 -8.17
C LEU A 637 -1.30 1.38 -9.36
N VAL A 638 -2.09 2.44 -9.32
CA VAL A 638 -3.08 2.73 -10.38
C VAL A 638 -2.43 3.07 -11.73
N ASP A 639 -1.21 3.60 -11.70
CA ASP A 639 -0.44 4.10 -12.87
C ASP A 639 0.78 3.25 -13.23
N ASP A 640 0.97 2.12 -12.54
CA ASP A 640 2.10 1.19 -12.70
C ASP A 640 3.49 1.85 -12.58
N SER A 641 3.59 2.99 -11.91
CA SER A 641 4.82 3.78 -11.87
C SER A 641 5.65 3.52 -10.62
N PHE A 642 6.96 3.28 -10.79
CA PHE A 642 7.91 3.17 -9.68
C PHE A 642 7.93 4.44 -8.79
N SER A 643 7.77 5.64 -9.37
CA SER A 643 7.74 6.88 -8.61
C SER A 643 6.58 6.93 -7.61
N THR A 644 5.46 6.30 -7.96
CA THR A 644 4.28 6.21 -7.10
C THR A 644 4.53 5.35 -5.86
N ILE A 645 5.42 4.34 -5.95
CA ILE A 645 5.86 3.59 -4.76
C ILE A 645 6.57 4.52 -3.77
N VAL A 646 7.45 5.39 -4.28
CA VAL A 646 8.21 6.33 -3.44
C VAL A 646 7.29 7.33 -2.76
N ASP A 647 6.28 7.84 -3.47
CA ASP A 647 5.23 8.68 -2.89
C ASP A 647 4.46 7.95 -1.79
N GLY A 648 4.16 6.67 -2.00
CA GLY A 648 3.53 5.80 -0.99
C GLY A 648 4.40 5.62 0.26
N VAL A 649 5.71 5.39 0.08
CA VAL A 649 6.67 5.29 1.21
C VAL A 649 6.76 6.60 1.97
N GLU A 650 6.86 7.74 1.26
CA GLU A 650 6.88 9.07 1.88
C GLU A 650 5.63 9.30 2.74
N GLU A 651 4.46 8.98 2.19
CA GLU A 651 3.18 9.13 2.88
C GLU A 651 3.06 8.18 4.08
N GLY A 652 3.50 6.92 3.96
CA GLY A 652 3.56 5.97 5.07
C GLY A 652 4.45 6.45 6.21
N ARG A 653 5.63 7.02 5.90
CA ARG A 653 6.52 7.66 6.89
C ARG A 653 5.87 8.85 7.57
N ARG A 654 5.13 9.69 6.82
CA ARG A 654 4.37 10.82 7.36
C ARG A 654 3.32 10.35 8.37
N ILE A 655 2.55 9.34 8.02
CA ILE A 655 1.49 8.77 8.87
C ILE A 655 2.09 8.21 10.15
N THR A 656 3.15 7.41 10.07
CA THR A 656 3.86 6.82 11.22
C THR A 656 4.44 7.92 12.13
N SER A 657 5.02 8.97 11.56
CA SER A 657 5.50 10.13 12.30
C SER A 657 4.38 10.85 13.05
N ASN A 658 3.23 11.05 12.41
CA ASN A 658 2.09 11.71 13.03
C ASN A 658 1.51 10.86 14.17
N ILE A 659 1.47 9.54 14.04
CA ILE A 659 1.09 8.64 15.13
C ILE A 659 2.03 8.80 16.33
N LYS A 660 3.35 8.86 16.13
CA LYS A 660 4.33 9.11 17.21
C LYS A 660 4.08 10.45 17.93
N LYS A 661 3.73 11.51 17.20
CA LYS A 661 3.38 12.82 17.75
C LYS A 661 2.15 12.77 18.64
N ILE A 662 1.12 12.04 18.21
CA ILE A 662 -0.12 11.86 18.96
C ILE A 662 0.11 11.04 20.23
N ILE A 663 0.88 9.97 20.14
CA ILE A 663 1.23 9.17 21.31
C ILE A 663 2.03 9.98 22.32
N LEU A 664 2.98 10.81 21.85
CA LEU A 664 3.67 11.76 22.73
C LEU A 664 2.70 12.69 23.45
N TYR A 665 1.74 13.25 22.71
CA TYR A 665 0.74 14.17 23.23
C TYR A 665 -0.11 13.53 24.33
N LEU A 666 -0.76 12.40 24.02
CA LEU A 666 -1.67 11.72 24.92
C LEU A 666 -0.96 11.13 26.15
N LEU A 667 0.13 10.39 25.95
CA LEU A 667 0.80 9.74 27.09
C LEU A 667 1.48 10.74 28.02
N ALA A 668 2.03 11.85 27.51
CA ALA A 668 2.64 12.84 28.36
C ALA A 668 1.61 13.58 29.23
N GLY A 669 0.40 13.84 28.71
CA GLY A 669 -0.73 14.41 29.48
C GLY A 669 -1.17 13.47 30.59
N ASN A 670 -1.55 12.23 30.23
CA ASN A 670 -2.04 11.25 31.20
C ASN A 670 -1.04 10.96 32.34
N ILE A 671 0.27 10.89 32.06
CA ILE A 671 1.28 10.69 33.12
C ILE A 671 1.31 11.90 34.09
N VAL A 672 1.16 13.12 33.59
CA VAL A 672 1.07 14.32 34.46
C VAL A 672 -0.14 14.23 35.39
N GLU A 673 -1.30 13.88 34.84
CA GLU A 673 -2.53 13.73 35.63
C GLU A 673 -2.38 12.64 36.70
N VAL A 674 -1.86 11.46 36.34
CA VAL A 674 -1.60 10.38 37.30
C VAL A 674 -0.66 10.81 38.43
N LEU A 675 0.43 11.50 38.10
CA LEU A 675 1.37 11.97 39.09
C LEU A 675 0.74 13.01 40.04
N LEU A 676 -0.05 13.94 39.49
CA LEU A 676 -0.70 15.00 40.32
C LEU A 676 -1.79 14.44 41.19
N VAL A 677 -2.63 13.51 40.73
CA VAL A 677 -3.64 12.84 41.53
C VAL A 677 -2.99 12.01 42.64
N PHE A 678 -1.91 11.31 42.36
CA PHE A 678 -1.14 10.60 43.38
C PHE A 678 -0.56 11.54 44.43
N ILE A 679 0.05 12.65 44.00
CA ILE A 679 0.61 13.67 44.90
C ILE A 679 -0.51 14.34 45.73
N SER A 680 -1.65 14.63 45.12
CA SER A 680 -2.85 15.17 45.79
C SER A 680 -3.23 14.36 47.01
N MET A 681 -3.32 13.01 46.83
CA MET A 681 -3.62 12.13 47.96
C MET A 681 -2.50 12.08 49.01
N VAL A 682 -1.21 12.07 48.59
CA VAL A 682 -0.08 12.04 49.51
C VAL A 682 -0.06 13.32 50.36
N LEU A 683 -0.39 14.46 49.79
CA LEU A 683 -0.44 15.75 50.51
C LEU A 683 -1.77 15.99 51.27
N ASN A 684 -2.76 15.13 51.01
CA ASN A 684 -4.14 15.29 51.56
C ASN A 684 -4.78 16.63 51.17
N MET A 685 -4.62 17.01 49.88
CA MET A 685 -5.13 18.27 49.33
C MET A 685 -5.82 17.95 47.99
N GLU A 686 -7.07 18.32 47.84
CA GLU A 686 -7.77 18.17 46.57
C GLU A 686 -7.23 19.14 45.52
N MET A 687 -6.44 18.60 44.55
CA MET A 687 -5.91 19.40 43.44
C MET A 687 -6.87 19.49 42.28
N PHE A 688 -7.61 18.43 42.00
CA PHE A 688 -8.59 18.33 40.91
C PHE A 688 -9.85 17.63 41.37
N THR A 689 -10.98 18.03 40.82
CA THR A 689 -12.22 17.25 40.89
C THR A 689 -12.27 16.20 39.81
N THR A 690 -13.04 15.14 39.98
CA THR A 690 -13.28 14.12 38.98
C THR A 690 -13.80 14.73 37.66
N LEU A 691 -14.66 15.73 37.74
CA LEU A 691 -15.23 16.41 36.60
C LEU A 691 -14.17 17.19 35.79
N GLN A 692 -13.21 17.83 36.47
CA GLN A 692 -12.11 18.54 35.84
C GLN A 692 -11.21 17.57 35.04
N LEU A 693 -10.86 16.42 35.61
CA LEU A 693 -10.07 15.37 34.91
C LEU A 693 -10.79 14.80 33.71
N LEU A 694 -12.07 14.49 33.87
CA LEU A 694 -12.90 14.00 32.75
C LEU A 694 -13.02 15.03 31.60
N TRP A 695 -13.12 16.31 31.95
CA TRP A 695 -13.15 17.41 30.99
C TRP A 695 -11.85 17.48 30.17
N ILE A 696 -10.71 17.36 30.85
CA ILE A 696 -9.40 17.38 30.20
C ILE A 696 -9.30 16.23 29.21
N ASN A 697 -9.50 14.98 29.62
CA ASN A 697 -9.41 13.81 28.75
C ASN A 697 -10.39 13.86 27.56
N LEU A 698 -11.63 14.33 27.79
CA LEU A 698 -12.66 14.32 26.76
C LEU A 698 -12.46 15.45 25.73
N VAL A 699 -12.17 16.68 26.21
CA VAL A 699 -12.19 17.86 25.37
C VAL A 699 -10.79 18.26 24.90
N THR A 700 -9.81 18.26 25.82
CA THR A 700 -8.47 18.77 25.49
C THR A 700 -7.60 17.72 24.81
N ASP A 701 -7.81 16.42 25.08
CA ASP A 701 -6.97 15.38 24.51
C ASP A 701 -7.46 14.90 23.14
N SER A 702 -8.76 14.60 23.01
CA SER A 702 -9.27 13.95 21.81
C SER A 702 -9.18 14.82 20.55
N ILE A 703 -9.59 16.09 20.61
CA ILE A 703 -9.65 16.96 19.42
C ILE A 703 -8.27 17.31 18.87
N PRO A 704 -7.28 17.80 19.68
CA PRO A 704 -5.95 18.08 19.17
C PRO A 704 -5.22 16.83 18.68
N ALA A 705 -5.43 15.67 19.33
CA ALA A 705 -4.88 14.39 18.87
C ALA A 705 -5.32 14.06 17.44
N ILE A 706 -6.63 14.17 17.15
CA ILE A 706 -7.15 13.97 15.79
C ILE A 706 -6.61 15.02 14.82
N MET A 707 -6.46 16.29 15.25
CA MET A 707 -5.96 17.36 14.37
C MET A 707 -4.47 17.22 14.07
N LEU A 708 -3.68 16.61 14.94
CA LEU A 708 -2.27 16.26 14.69
C LEU A 708 -2.13 15.21 13.56
N ALA A 709 -3.17 14.40 13.28
CA ALA A 709 -3.19 13.49 12.15
C ALA A 709 -2.98 14.20 10.80
N PHE A 710 -3.41 15.46 10.70
CA PHE A 710 -3.31 16.26 9.47
C PHE A 710 -1.99 17.05 9.37
N GLU A 711 -0.99 16.73 10.19
CA GLU A 711 0.30 17.39 10.10
C GLU A 711 0.99 17.07 8.77
N LYS A 712 1.54 18.13 8.16
CA LYS A 712 2.20 18.00 6.86
C LYS A 712 3.52 17.27 7.00
N LYS A 713 4.06 16.79 5.86
CA LYS A 713 5.39 16.21 5.80
C LYS A 713 6.44 17.23 6.26
N THR A 714 7.47 16.75 6.91
CA THR A 714 8.67 17.52 7.24
C THR A 714 9.81 17.09 6.31
N GLU A 715 10.72 18.01 5.98
CA GLU A 715 11.86 17.73 5.10
C GLU A 715 12.69 16.54 5.59
N ASP A 716 12.80 16.36 6.90
CA ASP A 716 13.58 15.28 7.54
C ASP A 716 12.98 13.87 7.38
N GLN A 717 11.77 13.70 6.83
CA GLN A 717 11.11 12.38 6.76
C GLN A 717 11.71 11.45 5.70
N MET A 718 12.26 12.03 4.64
CA MET A 718 12.95 11.29 3.58
C MET A 718 14.46 11.44 3.68
N GLU A 719 14.98 12.17 4.69
CA GLU A 719 16.39 12.23 4.98
C GLU A 719 16.81 11.02 5.85
N ASN A 720 17.80 10.34 5.36
CA ASN A 720 18.72 9.43 6.03
C ASN A 720 18.15 8.44 7.05
N THR A 721 17.98 7.18 6.67
CA THR A 721 18.03 6.10 7.68
C THR A 721 18.27 4.74 7.07
N LEU A 722 19.51 4.36 6.82
CA LEU A 722 19.89 2.95 6.79
C LEU A 722 20.05 2.46 8.25
N ALA A 723 19.09 1.71 8.74
CA ALA A 723 19.27 0.90 9.94
C ALA A 723 18.26 -0.23 9.91
N ASN A 724 18.68 -1.41 10.36
CA ASN A 724 17.80 -2.57 10.54
C ASN A 724 16.59 -2.18 11.40
N LYS A 725 15.52 -1.78 10.74
CA LYS A 725 14.31 -1.20 11.37
C LYS A 725 13.48 -2.23 12.13
N TYR A 726 13.65 -3.49 11.80
CA TYR A 726 12.86 -4.58 12.38
C TYR A 726 13.01 -4.68 13.91
N ASN A 727 14.15 -4.22 14.47
CA ASN A 727 14.43 -4.23 15.90
C ASN A 727 14.25 -2.88 16.59
N GLU A 728 13.84 -1.80 15.88
CA GLU A 728 13.57 -0.54 16.55
C GLU A 728 12.22 -0.60 17.29
N SER A 729 12.30 -0.36 18.58
CA SER A 729 11.11 -0.08 19.36
C SER A 729 10.41 1.16 18.79
N PHE A 730 9.09 1.10 18.64
CA PHE A 730 8.26 2.27 18.31
C PHE A 730 8.54 3.43 19.26
N PHE A 731 8.85 3.12 20.54
CA PHE A 731 9.27 4.03 21.57
C PHE A 731 10.79 4.19 21.51
N THR A 732 11.24 5.20 20.80
CA THR A 732 12.64 5.56 20.75
C THR A 732 13.08 6.16 22.09
N PRO A 733 14.39 6.12 22.45
CA PRO A 733 14.88 6.75 23.68
C PRO A 733 14.48 8.23 23.80
N LEU A 734 14.51 8.96 22.69
CA LEU A 734 14.09 10.36 22.62
C LEU A 734 12.59 10.53 22.97
N LEU A 735 11.74 9.70 22.35
CA LEU A 735 10.29 9.75 22.59
C LEU A 735 9.96 9.43 24.06
N THR A 736 10.55 8.35 24.58
CA THR A 736 10.37 7.91 25.98
C THR A 736 10.86 8.97 26.97
N ALA A 737 12.04 9.55 26.73
CA ALA A 737 12.58 10.62 27.58
C ALA A 737 11.65 11.85 27.60
N LYS A 738 11.11 12.25 26.45
CA LYS A 738 10.17 13.38 26.36
C LYS A 738 8.86 13.10 27.09
N ILE A 739 8.34 11.88 27.02
CA ILE A 739 7.14 11.47 27.74
C ILE A 739 7.40 11.52 29.26
N VAL A 740 8.40 10.78 29.74
CA VAL A 740 8.61 10.57 31.17
C VAL A 740 9.22 11.81 31.84
N ILE A 741 10.37 12.29 31.35
CA ILE A 741 11.05 13.46 31.96
C ILE A 741 10.21 14.72 31.78
N GLY A 742 9.56 14.86 30.60
CA GLY A 742 8.66 15.99 30.37
C GLY A 742 7.49 16.00 31.33
N ALA A 743 6.85 14.85 31.60
CA ALA A 743 5.76 14.74 32.54
C ALA A 743 6.21 15.05 33.98
N ILE A 744 7.37 14.55 34.41
CA ILE A 744 7.91 14.83 35.76
C ILE A 744 8.16 16.33 35.96
N ILE A 745 8.82 16.99 35.00
CA ILE A 745 9.10 18.43 35.08
C ILE A 745 7.80 19.23 35.14
N LYS A 746 6.84 18.90 34.28
CA LYS A 746 5.52 19.56 34.28
C LYS A 746 4.82 19.40 35.63
N SER A 747 4.78 18.19 36.19
CA SER A 747 4.14 17.90 37.48
C SER A 747 4.80 18.67 38.61
N ILE A 748 6.13 18.82 38.62
CA ILE A 748 6.84 19.64 39.62
C ILE A 748 6.43 21.11 39.54
N VAL A 749 6.39 21.69 38.32
CA VAL A 749 5.98 23.08 38.11
C VAL A 749 4.55 23.29 38.56
N MET A 750 3.64 22.39 38.23
CA MET A 750 2.23 22.44 38.61
C MET A 750 2.06 22.34 40.14
N LEU A 751 2.84 21.50 40.79
CA LEU A 751 2.85 21.40 42.25
C LEU A 751 3.32 22.71 42.92
N ILE A 752 4.36 23.35 42.37
CA ILE A 752 4.83 24.65 42.87
C ILE A 752 3.74 25.71 42.72
N ILE A 753 3.05 25.77 41.56
CA ILE A 753 1.92 26.68 41.33
C ILE A 753 0.81 26.44 42.35
N PHE A 754 0.43 25.19 42.54
CA PHE A 754 -0.61 24.81 43.49
C PHE A 754 -0.26 25.25 44.93
N ILE A 755 0.94 24.91 45.42
CA ILE A 755 1.38 25.24 46.77
C ILE A 755 1.42 26.76 46.97
N TYR A 756 1.87 27.52 45.97
CA TYR A 756 1.92 28.97 46.02
C TYR A 756 0.52 29.59 46.18
N PHE A 757 -0.42 29.22 45.31
CA PHE A 757 -1.78 29.79 45.35
C PHE A 757 -2.64 29.22 46.49
N ALA A 758 -2.39 28.01 46.96
CA ALA A 758 -3.04 27.45 48.15
C ALA A 758 -2.68 28.24 49.43
N LYS A 759 -1.46 28.81 49.48
CA LYS A 759 -1.04 29.71 50.61
C LYS A 759 -1.51 31.15 50.43
N GLU A 760 -1.53 31.69 49.21
CA GLU A 760 -1.86 33.07 48.90
C GLU A 760 -3.38 33.34 48.87
N ALA A 761 -4.17 32.35 48.50
CA ALA A 761 -5.62 32.43 48.40
C ALA A 761 -6.28 31.32 49.25
N ASP A 762 -6.64 30.22 48.58
CA ASP A 762 -7.25 29.04 49.20
C ASP A 762 -7.06 27.82 48.27
N VAL A 763 -7.32 26.61 48.78
CA VAL A 763 -7.14 25.33 48.06
C VAL A 763 -8.03 25.24 46.80
N ASN A 764 -9.30 25.71 46.89
CA ASN A 764 -10.22 25.64 45.74
C ASN A 764 -9.78 26.56 44.60
N THR A 765 -9.33 27.78 44.96
CA THR A 765 -8.75 28.71 43.99
C THR A 765 -7.47 28.15 43.36
N ALA A 766 -6.61 27.52 44.16
CA ALA A 766 -5.39 26.89 43.66
C ALA A 766 -5.70 25.72 42.71
N GLY A 767 -6.65 24.84 43.05
CA GLY A 767 -7.10 23.74 42.18
C GLY A 767 -7.69 24.24 40.86
N SER A 768 -8.51 25.30 40.94
CA SER A 768 -9.06 25.91 39.70
C SER A 768 -8.00 26.55 38.79
N LEU A 769 -7.00 27.20 39.38
CA LEU A 769 -5.86 27.74 38.61
C LEU A 769 -5.00 26.63 38.01
N LEU A 770 -4.86 25.53 38.74
CA LEU A 770 -4.16 24.34 38.23
C LEU A 770 -4.92 23.72 37.06
N PHE A 771 -6.24 23.63 37.11
CA PHE A 771 -7.09 23.20 35.99
C PHE A 771 -6.94 24.13 34.77
N ILE A 772 -6.97 25.46 34.96
CA ILE A 772 -6.73 26.42 33.87
C ILE A 772 -5.32 26.24 33.26
N TYR A 773 -4.31 26.06 34.14
CA TYR A 773 -2.95 25.80 33.67
C TYR A 773 -2.86 24.54 32.83
N LEU A 774 -3.41 23.39 33.28
CA LEU A 774 -3.30 22.11 32.61
C LEU A 774 -3.95 22.17 31.25
N VAL A 775 -5.19 22.63 31.14
CA VAL A 775 -5.89 22.80 29.85
C VAL A 775 -5.10 23.71 28.90
N THR A 776 -4.65 24.88 29.35
CA THR A 776 -3.90 25.82 28.50
C THR A 776 -2.57 25.24 28.07
N HIS A 777 -1.86 24.58 29.00
CA HIS A 777 -0.57 23.94 28.69
C HIS A 777 -0.69 22.79 27.71
N GLU A 778 -1.71 21.92 27.84
CA GLU A 778 -1.93 20.82 26.91
C GLU A 778 -2.26 21.32 25.49
N LEU A 779 -3.10 22.34 25.39
CA LEU A 779 -3.38 22.95 24.09
C LEU A 779 -2.12 23.55 23.43
N LEU A 780 -1.26 24.25 24.22
CA LEU A 780 0.04 24.71 23.72
C LEU A 780 0.99 23.56 23.41
N PHE A 781 0.99 22.51 24.21
CA PHE A 781 1.81 21.33 24.01
C PHE A 781 1.45 20.56 22.72
N SER A 782 0.19 20.63 22.27
CA SER A 782 -0.22 20.10 20.97
C SER A 782 0.57 20.73 19.81
N PHE A 783 0.85 22.04 19.86
CA PHE A 783 1.75 22.69 18.90
C PHE A 783 3.20 22.23 19.05
N SER A 784 3.68 22.02 20.28
CA SER A 784 5.02 21.45 20.52
C SER A 784 5.17 20.06 19.89
N CYS A 785 4.15 19.21 19.97
CA CYS A 785 4.15 17.86 19.41
C CYS A 785 4.22 17.82 17.88
N ARG A 786 3.97 18.91 17.16
CA ARG A 786 4.08 18.98 15.71
C ARG A 786 5.47 18.60 15.19
N ASN A 787 6.50 18.91 15.94
CA ASN A 787 7.85 18.45 15.64
C ASN A 787 8.53 17.92 16.92
N ILE A 788 8.90 16.64 16.89
CA ILE A 788 9.53 15.99 18.05
C ILE A 788 10.99 16.43 18.24
N LYS A 789 11.72 16.71 17.16
CA LYS A 789 13.17 16.98 17.17
C LYS A 789 13.51 18.46 17.17
N LYS A 790 12.84 19.26 16.34
CA LYS A 790 13.13 20.68 16.12
C LYS A 790 12.09 21.57 16.83
N SER A 791 12.50 22.77 17.24
CA SER A 791 11.58 23.78 17.80
C SER A 791 10.53 24.20 16.76
N VAL A 792 9.29 24.39 17.24
CA VAL A 792 8.18 24.89 16.42
C VAL A 792 8.04 26.41 16.48
N LEU A 793 8.89 27.13 17.24
CA LEU A 793 8.91 28.59 17.33
C LEU A 793 9.47 29.20 16.04
N ASN A 794 8.74 29.07 14.95
CA ASN A 794 9.06 29.62 13.65
C ASN A 794 7.79 30.14 12.96
N LYS A 795 7.93 30.63 11.72
CA LYS A 795 6.80 31.13 10.93
C LYS A 795 5.69 30.10 10.66
N ASP A 796 6.01 28.82 10.84
CA ASP A 796 5.11 27.71 10.50
C ASP A 796 4.28 27.20 11.70
N ILE A 797 4.39 27.83 12.88
CA ILE A 797 3.67 27.37 14.09
C ILE A 797 2.16 27.19 13.86
N PHE A 798 1.55 28.02 13.00
CA PHE A 798 0.12 27.95 12.64
C PHE A 798 -0.15 27.32 11.27
N SER A 799 0.84 26.65 10.64
CA SER A 799 0.66 26.08 9.29
C SER A 799 -0.33 24.90 9.26
N ASN A 800 -0.55 24.20 10.37
CA ASN A 800 -1.64 23.25 10.53
C ASN A 800 -2.93 24.00 10.93
N LYS A 801 -3.66 24.48 9.90
CA LYS A 801 -4.89 25.26 10.11
C LYS A 801 -5.96 24.50 10.89
N LYS A 802 -6.04 23.14 10.74
CA LYS A 802 -7.03 22.32 11.45
C LYS A 802 -6.71 22.26 12.94
N LEU A 803 -5.44 22.06 13.31
CA LEU A 803 -5.00 22.10 14.72
C LEU A 803 -5.25 23.47 15.33
N THR A 804 -4.87 24.54 14.62
CA THR A 804 -5.08 25.92 15.08
C THR A 804 -6.55 26.22 15.34
N LEU A 805 -7.44 25.83 14.40
CA LEU A 805 -8.88 25.99 14.57
C LEU A 805 -9.43 25.16 15.73
N GLY A 806 -8.99 23.88 15.84
CA GLY A 806 -9.40 23.00 16.93
C GLY A 806 -9.02 23.56 18.32
N VAL A 807 -7.77 23.99 18.48
CA VAL A 807 -7.28 24.62 19.72
C VAL A 807 -8.06 25.88 20.03
N PHE A 808 -8.30 26.74 19.04
CA PHE A 808 -9.10 27.98 19.23
C PHE A 808 -10.53 27.67 19.71
N LEU A 809 -11.20 26.68 19.08
CA LEU A 809 -12.55 26.28 19.49
C LEU A 809 -12.58 25.73 20.92
N ILE A 810 -11.59 24.92 21.31
CA ILE A 810 -11.51 24.40 22.68
C ILE A 810 -11.28 25.53 23.67
N LEU A 811 -10.36 26.46 23.37
CA LEU A 811 -10.15 27.64 24.24
C LEU A 811 -11.43 28.46 24.40
N LEU A 812 -12.21 28.65 23.33
CA LEU A 812 -13.47 29.37 23.41
C LEU A 812 -14.48 28.64 24.31
N VAL A 813 -14.60 27.30 24.16
CA VAL A 813 -15.46 26.47 25.02
C VAL A 813 -14.99 26.54 26.47
N GLN A 814 -13.67 26.50 26.72
CA GLN A 814 -13.10 26.62 28.05
C GLN A 814 -13.44 27.97 28.69
N ILE A 815 -13.38 29.07 27.95
CA ILE A 815 -13.77 30.40 28.44
C ILE A 815 -15.28 30.41 28.77
N ILE A 816 -16.13 29.82 27.93
CA ILE A 816 -17.57 29.71 28.20
C ILE A 816 -17.80 28.95 29.51
N VAL A 817 -17.12 27.84 29.75
CA VAL A 817 -17.23 27.06 31.01
C VAL A 817 -16.82 27.90 32.20
N LEU A 818 -15.75 28.69 32.12
CA LEU A 818 -15.25 29.48 33.20
C LEU A 818 -16.12 30.72 33.54
N VAL A 819 -16.78 31.32 32.54
CA VAL A 819 -17.53 32.59 32.69
C VAL A 819 -19.02 32.37 32.97
N THR A 820 -19.58 31.20 32.56
CA THR A 820 -21.02 30.90 32.78
C THR A 820 -21.27 30.24 34.12
N PRO A 821 -22.55 30.13 34.57
CA PRO A 821 -22.93 29.38 35.78
C PRO A 821 -22.45 27.91 35.81
N ILE A 822 -22.03 27.36 34.68
CA ILE A 822 -21.44 26.02 34.58
C ILE A 822 -20.16 25.92 35.44
N SER A 823 -19.43 27.02 35.64
CA SER A 823 -18.22 27.09 36.49
C SER A 823 -18.44 26.55 37.90
N LYS A 824 -19.66 26.66 38.44
CA LYS A 824 -20.02 26.15 39.78
C LYS A 824 -19.85 24.63 39.88
N TYR A 825 -20.17 23.88 38.81
CA TYR A 825 -20.02 22.43 38.76
C TYR A 825 -18.55 22.00 38.71
N PHE A 826 -17.68 22.86 38.14
CA PHE A 826 -16.23 22.66 38.12
C PHE A 826 -15.56 23.19 39.40
N ILE A 827 -16.31 23.59 40.39
CA ILE A 827 -15.83 24.17 41.67
C ILE A 827 -14.86 25.36 41.44
N VAL A 828 -15.16 26.15 40.39
CA VAL A 828 -14.35 27.34 40.07
C VAL A 828 -14.93 28.56 40.80
N PRO A 829 -14.26 29.06 41.86
CA PRO A 829 -14.70 30.26 42.58
C PRO A 829 -14.45 31.51 41.71
N ASN A 830 -14.90 32.68 42.22
CA ASN A 830 -14.59 33.98 41.60
C ASN A 830 -13.09 34.28 41.75
N ILE A 831 -12.29 33.91 40.74
CA ILE A 831 -10.83 34.06 40.72
C ILE A 831 -10.46 35.48 40.29
N LYS A 832 -9.52 36.09 41.00
CA LYS A 832 -8.95 37.39 40.62
C LYS A 832 -8.26 37.25 39.23
N ILE A 833 -8.58 38.16 38.33
CA ILE A 833 -8.06 38.14 36.95
C ILE A 833 -6.52 38.10 36.90
N ASN A 834 -5.85 38.75 37.87
CA ASN A 834 -4.39 38.78 37.99
C ASN A 834 -3.80 37.35 38.17
N TYR A 835 -4.48 36.48 38.96
CA TYR A 835 -4.03 35.10 39.17
C TYR A 835 -4.16 34.27 37.90
N ILE A 836 -5.23 34.45 37.14
CA ILE A 836 -5.42 33.82 35.82
C ILE A 836 -4.30 34.26 34.85
N LEU A 837 -4.03 35.57 34.79
CA LEU A 837 -2.98 36.12 33.92
C LEU A 837 -1.57 35.61 34.28
N ILE A 838 -1.25 35.53 35.60
CA ILE A 838 0.02 34.94 36.06
C ILE A 838 0.11 33.49 35.66
N THR A 839 -0.95 32.70 35.85
CA THR A 839 -0.99 31.27 35.51
C THR A 839 -0.79 31.04 33.99
N ILE A 840 -1.48 31.81 33.15
CA ILE A 840 -1.31 31.76 31.68
C ILE A 840 0.10 32.21 31.30
N GLY A 841 0.66 33.24 31.94
CA GLY A 841 2.04 33.69 31.72
C GLY A 841 3.08 32.62 32.04
N ILE A 842 2.93 31.90 33.15
CA ILE A 842 3.82 30.78 33.53
C ILE A 842 3.68 29.65 32.47
N CYS A 843 2.44 29.34 32.06
CA CYS A 843 2.20 28.32 31.03
C CYS A 843 2.94 28.64 29.71
N PHE A 844 2.89 29.90 29.27
CA PHE A 844 3.57 30.34 28.06
C PHE A 844 5.11 30.29 28.21
N ILE A 845 5.65 30.69 29.39
CA ILE A 845 7.09 30.57 29.68
C ILE A 845 7.52 29.10 29.62
N MET A 846 6.74 28.19 30.21
CA MET A 846 7.03 26.76 30.20
C MET A 846 6.98 26.16 28.78
N PHE A 847 6.05 26.62 27.96
CA PHE A 847 6.00 26.24 26.56
C PHE A 847 7.28 26.67 25.81
N VAL A 848 7.68 27.93 25.93
CA VAL A 848 8.90 28.46 25.30
C VAL A 848 10.16 27.73 25.79
N LEU A 849 10.28 27.52 27.12
CA LEU A 849 11.41 26.75 27.67
C LEU A 849 11.44 25.32 27.16
N GLY A 850 10.29 24.65 27.06
CA GLY A 850 10.17 23.33 26.48
C GLY A 850 10.66 23.27 25.02
N GLU A 851 10.34 24.31 24.25
CA GLU A 851 10.82 24.45 22.87
C GLU A 851 12.34 24.70 22.78
N LEU A 852 12.91 25.50 23.65
CA LEU A 852 14.35 25.79 23.69
C LEU A 852 15.18 24.58 24.14
N VAL A 853 14.61 23.68 24.92
CA VAL A 853 15.31 22.47 25.41
C VAL A 853 15.25 21.32 24.41
N LYS A 854 14.39 21.37 23.40
CA LYS A 854 14.27 20.31 22.38
C LYS A 854 15.60 19.89 21.72
N PRO A 855 16.48 20.81 21.30
CA PRO A 855 17.78 20.42 20.75
C PRO A 855 18.67 19.67 21.75
N ILE A 856 18.56 19.99 23.04
CA ILE A 856 19.29 19.32 24.12
C ILE A 856 18.81 17.87 24.25
N TYR A 857 17.49 17.64 24.31
CA TYR A 857 16.92 16.29 24.31
C TYR A 857 17.36 15.50 23.10
N THR A 858 17.33 16.09 21.92
CA THR A 858 17.72 15.43 20.66
C THR A 858 19.21 15.05 20.69
N LYS A 859 20.07 15.86 21.31
CA LYS A 859 21.50 15.59 21.45
C LYS A 859 21.81 14.54 22.53
N LEU A 860 21.09 14.55 23.66
CA LEU A 860 21.30 13.62 24.78
C LEU A 860 20.72 12.23 24.53
N PHE A 861 19.57 12.17 23.93
CA PHE A 861 18.80 10.93 23.65
C PHE A 861 18.77 10.66 22.16
N LYS A 862 19.97 10.50 21.54
CA LYS A 862 20.08 10.15 20.12
C LYS A 862 19.36 8.84 19.86
N ASP A 863 18.55 8.79 18.80
CA ASP A 863 17.99 7.56 18.30
C ASP A 863 19.15 6.64 17.84
N TYR A 864 19.01 5.34 18.06
CA TYR A 864 20.07 4.33 17.80
C TYR A 864 20.69 4.44 16.40
N ARG A 865 20.00 5.05 15.47
CA ARG A 865 20.43 5.30 14.08
C ARG A 865 21.48 6.40 13.94
N GLU A 866 21.37 7.46 14.71
CA GLU A 866 22.29 8.59 14.68
C GLU A 866 23.66 8.18 15.23
N VAL A 867 23.68 7.23 16.17
CA VAL A 867 24.93 6.71 16.78
C VAL A 867 25.70 5.80 15.82
N LYS A 868 25.01 5.05 14.93
CA LYS A 868 25.67 4.12 14.00
C LYS A 868 26.24 4.82 12.77
N ASN A 869 25.73 6.00 12.40
CA ASN A 869 26.24 6.81 11.30
C ASN A 869 27.45 7.68 11.68
N GLU A 870 27.72 7.84 13.01
CA GLU A 870 28.93 8.54 13.50
C GLU A 870 30.12 7.60 13.74
N LYS A 871 29.92 6.27 13.66
CA LYS A 871 30.98 5.24 13.69
C LYS A 871 31.17 4.64 12.31
#